data_d7a798c7e15d2726e60d2f24de497052
#
_entry.id   d7a798c7e15d2726e60d2f24de497052
#
_cell.length_a   1.000
_cell.length_b   1.000
_cell.length_c   1.000
_cell.angle_alpha   90.00
_cell.angle_beta   90.00
_cell.angle_gamma   90.00
#
_symmetry.space_group_name_H-M   'P 1'
#
loop_
_entity.id
_entity.type
_entity.pdbx_description
1 polymer ?
#
loop_
_entity_poly.entity_id
_entity_poly.type
_entity_poly.pdbx_seq_one_letter_code
_entity_poly.pdbx_strand_id
1 'polypeptide(L)'
;MSSRLIYGVLLLLGMSGAVIAEPTVVNEQSISDPGTEWLNYGRGYKEQRFSPLDQVNRDNIDELDLAWSFKFDTARGMEATPLVHNGVIYVSTGWSHVHALDARTGEQLWHYDAEVPKDHLIKTCCGAVNRGVALWQGDAETGLQVFFGTLDGRLVALNAETGEANWVIKTTPDNSNYSVTGAPRVVDGKVIIGNGGAELGVRGYITAYDTATGDQLWRFYTVPGDPSKPQEHPALDAAVKTWGGDEWHKLGGGGGTVWDSLVYDPELDLLYIGTGNGSPWNRDLRSPGGGDNLYLSSIVALRPDTGEYVWHYQVTPKDNWDYTATQQLTLAELEIDGEQRKVIMQAPKNGFFYVLDRVTGELLSAEKFAKVTWASHIDMETGRPVETEYADYQSNGGSYIWPSPYGAHNWQPMSFSPKTGLMYIPAQNIPHFFSAQKTVKYQLNRWNTGVDLNQSRDPKSWVAGKASADALIWGELLAWDPVKQEAAWKVHHDKPANGGVLSTAGDLVFQGMGTGTFAAYDADNGDRLWQYQSDSAVLAGPMTYELDGEQYIAVAQGSGGTVMLTIGDELKRNKVNQNKLLVFKLGNFGQTADLVDESLATILALGHEANTDPEIIRRGEELYSHNCGSCHGLSAKSNYVVPDLRYMSEQTHIDFTGIVLGGSRSHKGMVGFYETNSLDDAEAIHAYLDRQQQRLPEMLEMTFAQKIEYWVTYGLAKVGEQFPGLLNATRDMSY
;
A
#
# COMPACT_ATOMS: atom_id res chain seq x y z
N MET A 1 -73.96 -60.20 4.67
CA MET A 1 -72.54 -60.47 4.84
C MET A 1 -71.79 -59.24 4.25
N SER A 2 -71.48 -58.32 5.07
CA SER A 2 -70.89 -56.99 4.68
C SER A 2 -69.46 -56.95 5.11
N SER A 3 -68.57 -56.87 4.13
CA SER A 3 -67.08 -56.58 4.36
C SER A 3 -66.85 -55.10 4.45
N ARG A 4 -66.37 -54.64 5.58
CA ARG A 4 -65.84 -53.23 5.76
C ARG A 4 -64.40 -53.20 5.38
N LEU A 5 -64.03 -52.38 4.36
CA LEU A 5 -62.70 -51.97 4.07
C LEU A 5 -62.27 -50.78 5.01
N ILE A 6 -61.17 -50.95 5.71
CA ILE A 6 -60.56 -49.91 6.51
C ILE A 6 -59.42 -49.30 5.64
N TYR A 7 -59.56 -48.03 5.28
CA TYR A 7 -58.43 -47.22 4.68
C TYR A 7 -57.55 -46.67 5.78
N GLY A 8 -56.34 -47.18 5.83
CA GLY A 8 -55.27 -46.55 6.65
C GLY A 8 -54.62 -45.40 5.90
N VAL A 9 -54.73 -44.20 6.45
CA VAL A 9 -53.96 -43.00 5.98
C VAL A 9 -52.57 -43.05 6.62
N LEU A 10 -51.52 -43.29 5.80
CA LEU A 10 -50.13 -43.09 6.20
C LEU A 10 -49.82 -41.58 6.12
N LEU A 11 -49.64 -40.92 7.27
CA LEU A 11 -49.01 -39.61 7.34
C LEU A 11 -47.49 -39.77 7.18
N LEU A 12 -46.94 -39.38 6.04
CA LEU A 12 -45.52 -39.16 5.85
C LEU A 12 -45.15 -37.81 6.48
N LEU A 13 -44.57 -37.86 7.67
CA LEU A 13 -43.85 -36.74 8.26
C LEU A 13 -42.55 -36.55 7.47
N GLY A 14 -42.54 -35.57 6.58
CA GLY A 14 -41.28 -35.08 5.96
C GLY A 14 -40.42 -34.41 7.02
N MET A 15 -39.42 -35.11 7.53
CA MET A 15 -38.32 -34.48 8.22
C MET A 15 -37.45 -33.78 7.15
N SER A 16 -37.58 -32.46 7.04
CA SER A 16 -36.55 -31.62 6.39
C SER A 16 -35.31 -31.71 7.24
N GLY A 17 -34.42 -32.66 6.95
CA GLY A 17 -33.08 -32.63 7.48
C GLY A 17 -32.38 -31.39 6.92
N ALA A 18 -32.04 -30.44 7.77
CA ALA A 18 -31.05 -29.45 7.42
C ALA A 18 -29.76 -30.22 7.03
N VAL A 19 -29.38 -30.15 5.79
CA VAL A 19 -28.07 -30.61 5.35
C VAL A 19 -27.10 -29.65 6.00
N ILE A 20 -26.48 -30.05 7.11
CA ILE A 20 -25.33 -29.38 7.67
C ILE A 20 -24.22 -29.63 6.61
N ALA A 21 -23.90 -28.62 5.83
CA ALA A 21 -22.74 -28.69 4.94
C ALA A 21 -21.52 -29.08 5.77
N GLU A 22 -20.78 -30.09 5.33
CA GLU A 22 -19.50 -30.39 5.97
C GLU A 22 -18.60 -29.13 5.91
N PRO A 23 -17.86 -28.81 6.98
CA PRO A 23 -16.99 -27.64 6.99
C PRO A 23 -16.00 -27.73 5.82
N THR A 24 -15.92 -26.64 5.04
CA THR A 24 -15.00 -26.54 3.91
C THR A 24 -13.56 -26.60 4.42
N VAL A 25 -12.73 -27.44 3.84
CA VAL A 25 -11.30 -27.52 4.16
C VAL A 25 -10.53 -26.49 3.33
N VAL A 26 -9.70 -25.66 3.96
CA VAL A 26 -8.87 -24.68 3.25
C VAL A 26 -7.65 -25.38 2.65
N ASN A 27 -7.73 -25.64 1.36
CA ASN A 27 -6.71 -26.29 0.56
C ASN A 27 -6.63 -25.64 -0.83
N GLU A 28 -5.80 -26.18 -1.72
CA GLU A 28 -5.62 -25.65 -3.06
C GLU A 28 -6.92 -25.59 -3.87
N GLN A 29 -7.77 -26.62 -3.76
CA GLN A 29 -9.04 -26.66 -4.48
C GLN A 29 -10.01 -25.59 -3.98
N SER A 30 -10.18 -25.45 -2.66
CA SER A 30 -11.10 -24.47 -2.08
C SER A 30 -10.60 -23.03 -2.28
N ILE A 31 -9.28 -22.80 -2.28
CA ILE A 31 -8.71 -21.49 -2.61
C ILE A 31 -8.89 -21.18 -4.11
N SER A 32 -8.80 -22.18 -5.00
CA SER A 32 -9.05 -21.98 -6.43
C SER A 32 -10.50 -21.61 -6.73
N ASP A 33 -11.46 -22.20 -5.97
CA ASP A 33 -12.90 -21.91 -6.04
C ASP A 33 -13.49 -21.77 -4.62
N PRO A 34 -13.40 -20.56 -4.03
CA PRO A 34 -13.84 -20.34 -2.65
C PRO A 34 -15.37 -20.34 -2.42
N GLY A 35 -16.18 -20.58 -3.46
CA GLY A 35 -17.64 -20.58 -3.32
C GLY A 35 -18.16 -19.22 -2.81
N THR A 36 -18.78 -19.19 -1.62
CA THR A 36 -19.35 -17.99 -1.00
C THR A 36 -18.40 -17.34 0.03
N GLU A 37 -17.20 -17.88 0.22
CA GLU A 37 -16.21 -17.43 1.20
C GLU A 37 -15.11 -16.56 0.55
N TRP A 38 -14.21 -15.99 1.40
CA TRP A 38 -13.06 -15.21 0.98
C TRP A 38 -11.77 -15.78 1.59
N LEU A 39 -11.17 -16.78 0.92
CA LEU A 39 -10.12 -17.64 1.48
C LEU A 39 -8.69 -17.18 1.22
N ASN A 40 -8.48 -16.24 0.29
CA ASN A 40 -7.17 -15.70 -0.06
C ASN A 40 -7.27 -14.17 -0.21
N TYR A 41 -6.15 -13.48 -0.23
CA TYR A 41 -6.08 -12.01 -0.31
C TYR A 41 -6.95 -11.42 -1.45
N GLY A 42 -6.87 -11.97 -2.64
CA GLY A 42 -7.72 -11.60 -3.80
C GLY A 42 -8.92 -12.52 -4.02
N ARG A 43 -9.44 -13.16 -2.99
CA ARG A 43 -10.48 -14.16 -2.92
C ARG A 43 -9.98 -15.57 -3.27
N GLY A 44 -9.36 -15.78 -4.41
CA GLY A 44 -8.77 -17.02 -4.86
C GLY A 44 -7.41 -16.83 -5.50
N TYR A 45 -6.79 -17.87 -6.04
CA TYR A 45 -5.45 -17.82 -6.62
C TYR A 45 -5.31 -16.89 -7.82
N LYS A 46 -6.40 -16.62 -8.58
CA LYS A 46 -6.35 -15.67 -9.70
C LYS A 46 -6.24 -14.20 -9.28
N GLU A 47 -6.38 -13.90 -7.98
CA GLU A 47 -6.31 -12.55 -7.39
C GLU A 47 -7.23 -11.52 -8.10
N GLN A 48 -8.42 -11.97 -8.58
CA GLN A 48 -9.34 -11.11 -9.33
C GLN A 48 -10.16 -10.17 -8.47
N ARG A 49 -10.33 -10.47 -7.17
CA ARG A 49 -11.20 -9.73 -6.24
C ARG A 49 -12.64 -9.52 -6.77
N PHE A 50 -13.10 -10.47 -7.55
CA PHE A 50 -14.47 -10.60 -8.04
C PHE A 50 -15.21 -11.65 -7.21
N SER A 51 -16.42 -11.33 -6.79
CA SER A 51 -17.31 -12.30 -6.09
C SER A 51 -18.49 -12.68 -6.99
N PRO A 52 -18.84 -13.98 -7.07
CA PRO A 52 -20.03 -14.44 -7.77
C PRO A 52 -21.33 -14.14 -7.02
N LEU A 53 -21.28 -13.60 -5.79
CA LEU A 53 -22.44 -13.22 -5.01
C LEU A 53 -23.16 -12.04 -5.65
N ASP A 54 -24.49 -12.11 -5.74
CA ASP A 54 -25.37 -11.15 -6.40
C ASP A 54 -26.62 -10.77 -5.60
N GLN A 55 -26.76 -11.24 -4.35
CA GLN A 55 -27.87 -10.88 -3.49
C GLN A 55 -27.91 -9.37 -3.25
N VAL A 56 -26.73 -8.74 -3.00
CA VAL A 56 -26.57 -7.30 -3.01
C VAL A 56 -26.25 -6.87 -4.45
N ASN A 57 -27.16 -6.12 -5.06
CA ASN A 57 -27.08 -5.75 -6.48
C ASN A 57 -27.58 -4.33 -6.73
N ARG A 58 -27.51 -3.86 -7.98
CA ARG A 58 -27.87 -2.49 -8.36
C ARG A 58 -29.33 -2.12 -8.05
N ASP A 59 -30.25 -3.08 -7.96
CA ASP A 59 -31.69 -2.82 -7.75
C ASP A 59 -32.06 -2.65 -6.27
N ASN A 60 -31.19 -3.13 -5.33
CA ASN A 60 -31.46 -3.10 -3.90
C ASN A 60 -30.31 -2.50 -3.05
N ILE A 61 -29.30 -1.93 -3.69
CA ILE A 61 -28.13 -1.38 -2.99
C ILE A 61 -28.49 -0.25 -2.01
N ASP A 62 -29.59 0.46 -2.21
CA ASP A 62 -30.09 1.50 -1.33
C ASP A 62 -30.58 0.94 0.04
N GLU A 63 -30.84 -0.36 0.12
CA GLU A 63 -31.15 -1.07 1.36
C GLU A 63 -29.90 -1.56 2.12
N LEU A 64 -28.68 -1.34 1.58
CA LEU A 64 -27.44 -1.76 2.24
C LEU A 64 -27.16 -0.85 3.44
N ASP A 65 -27.08 -1.43 4.64
CA ASP A 65 -26.85 -0.70 5.88
C ASP A 65 -25.77 -1.37 6.75
N LEU A 66 -25.18 -0.62 7.70
CA LEU A 66 -24.17 -1.13 8.61
C LEU A 66 -24.78 -2.12 9.59
N ALA A 67 -24.46 -3.42 9.43
CA ALA A 67 -24.95 -4.49 10.30
C ALA A 67 -24.24 -4.46 11.67
N TRP A 68 -22.91 -4.33 11.64
CA TRP A 68 -22.07 -4.21 12.84
C TRP A 68 -20.71 -3.59 12.54
N SER A 69 -20.02 -3.14 13.57
CA SER A 69 -18.63 -2.72 13.47
C SER A 69 -17.82 -3.17 14.68
N PHE A 70 -16.54 -3.50 14.46
CA PHE A 70 -15.59 -3.84 15.52
C PHE A 70 -14.45 -2.82 15.56
N LYS A 71 -14.18 -2.23 16.74
CA LYS A 71 -13.12 -1.25 16.96
C LYS A 71 -11.83 -1.95 17.40
N PHE A 72 -10.73 -1.70 16.69
CA PHE A 72 -9.41 -2.22 17.05
C PHE A 72 -8.67 -1.28 18.04
N ASP A 73 -7.76 -1.84 18.81
CA ASP A 73 -7.00 -1.11 19.85
C ASP A 73 -5.90 -0.20 19.28
N THR A 74 -5.52 -0.36 18.01
CA THR A 74 -4.49 0.44 17.36
C THR A 74 -5.08 1.58 16.53
N ALA A 75 -4.40 2.75 16.56
CA ALA A 75 -4.70 3.87 15.66
C ALA A 75 -3.74 3.93 14.46
N ARG A 76 -2.90 2.92 14.25
CA ARG A 76 -2.01 2.83 13.07
C ARG A 76 -2.77 2.25 11.88
N GLY A 77 -2.40 2.65 10.66
CA GLY A 77 -3.16 2.39 9.44
C GLY A 77 -3.72 0.98 9.24
N MET A 78 -4.86 0.90 8.58
CA MET A 78 -5.52 -0.34 8.18
C MET A 78 -5.37 -0.52 6.68
N GLU A 79 -4.62 -1.57 6.28
CA GLU A 79 -4.36 -1.91 4.87
C GLU A 79 -4.82 -3.34 4.54
N ALA A 80 -5.18 -4.13 5.55
CA ALA A 80 -5.48 -5.54 5.40
C ALA A 80 -6.82 -5.80 4.69
N THR A 81 -6.81 -6.76 3.77
CA THR A 81 -8.05 -7.44 3.35
C THR A 81 -8.37 -8.53 4.37
N PRO A 82 -9.55 -8.54 5.01
CA PRO A 82 -9.97 -9.64 5.87
C PRO A 82 -10.20 -10.93 5.07
N LEU A 83 -9.99 -12.09 5.70
CA LEU A 83 -10.39 -13.40 5.15
C LEU A 83 -11.55 -13.94 5.93
N VAL A 84 -12.42 -14.73 5.28
CA VAL A 84 -13.58 -15.39 5.92
C VAL A 84 -13.55 -16.88 5.62
N HIS A 85 -13.69 -17.67 6.69
CA HIS A 85 -13.83 -19.11 6.58
C HIS A 85 -14.73 -19.66 7.72
N ASN A 86 -15.71 -20.48 7.36
CA ASN A 86 -16.64 -21.13 8.32
C ASN A 86 -17.22 -20.15 9.36
N GLY A 87 -17.65 -18.95 8.92
CA GLY A 87 -18.26 -17.94 9.80
C GLY A 87 -17.29 -17.19 10.71
N VAL A 88 -15.97 -17.29 10.48
CA VAL A 88 -14.94 -16.55 11.21
C VAL A 88 -14.21 -15.60 10.27
N ILE A 89 -14.09 -14.34 10.67
CA ILE A 89 -13.27 -13.33 10.01
C ILE A 89 -11.90 -13.29 10.65
N TYR A 90 -10.84 -13.44 9.84
CA TYR A 90 -9.44 -13.25 10.24
C TYR A 90 -8.91 -11.96 9.63
N VAL A 91 -8.42 -11.04 10.48
CA VAL A 91 -7.93 -9.73 10.02
C VAL A 91 -6.70 -9.30 10.79
N SER A 92 -5.68 -8.83 10.06
CA SER A 92 -4.51 -8.21 10.67
C SER A 92 -4.65 -6.69 10.78
N THR A 93 -3.96 -6.08 11.73
CA THR A 93 -3.97 -4.64 11.95
C THR A 93 -2.55 -4.08 12.06
N GLY A 94 -2.41 -2.79 12.27
CA GLY A 94 -1.13 -2.15 12.55
C GLY A 94 -0.41 -2.82 13.74
N TRP A 95 0.92 -2.82 13.71
CA TRP A 95 1.79 -3.53 14.65
C TRP A 95 1.73 -5.05 14.55
N SER A 96 1.18 -5.57 13.45
CA SER A 96 1.06 -7.02 13.20
C SER A 96 0.22 -7.76 14.26
N HIS A 97 -0.84 -7.13 14.76
CA HIS A 97 -1.84 -7.84 15.54
C HIS A 97 -2.75 -8.62 14.59
N VAL A 98 -3.31 -9.73 15.05
CA VAL A 98 -4.30 -10.54 14.31
C VAL A 98 -5.51 -10.79 15.20
N HIS A 99 -6.69 -10.62 14.63
CA HIS A 99 -7.96 -10.84 15.30
C HIS A 99 -8.79 -11.90 14.56
N ALA A 100 -9.47 -12.76 15.31
CA ALA A 100 -10.55 -13.58 14.80
C ALA A 100 -11.87 -13.05 15.37
N LEU A 101 -12.83 -12.82 14.48
CA LEU A 101 -14.15 -12.29 14.84
C LEU A 101 -15.23 -13.22 14.33
N ASP A 102 -16.32 -13.38 15.07
CA ASP A 102 -17.53 -14.00 14.55
C ASP A 102 -18.08 -13.16 13.39
N ALA A 103 -18.22 -13.75 12.22
CA ALA A 103 -18.57 -13.05 10.98
C ALA A 103 -20.03 -12.53 10.98
N ARG A 104 -20.91 -13.06 11.85
CA ARG A 104 -22.31 -12.65 11.98
C ARG A 104 -22.48 -11.46 12.92
N THR A 105 -21.72 -11.46 14.04
CA THR A 105 -21.96 -10.53 15.16
C THR A 105 -20.85 -9.51 15.37
N GLY A 106 -19.64 -9.78 14.87
CA GLY A 106 -18.44 -9.00 15.14
C GLY A 106 -17.84 -9.26 16.52
N GLU A 107 -18.32 -10.27 17.28
CA GLU A 107 -17.73 -10.63 18.57
C GLU A 107 -16.31 -11.16 18.37
N GLN A 108 -15.35 -10.66 19.18
CA GLN A 108 -13.97 -11.13 19.13
C GLN A 108 -13.84 -12.50 19.77
N LEU A 109 -13.42 -13.49 18.96
CA LEU A 109 -13.17 -14.84 19.41
C LEU A 109 -11.80 -14.96 20.08
N TRP A 110 -10.77 -14.37 19.44
CA TRP A 110 -9.44 -14.27 19.98
C TRP A 110 -8.65 -13.09 19.36
N HIS A 111 -7.56 -12.72 20.00
CA HIS A 111 -6.62 -11.70 19.56
C HIS A 111 -5.20 -12.14 19.83
N TYR A 112 -4.31 -11.98 18.85
CA TYR A 112 -2.87 -12.22 18.98
C TYR A 112 -2.11 -10.91 18.81
N ASP A 113 -1.28 -10.54 19.80
CA ASP A 113 -0.31 -9.44 19.72
C ASP A 113 1.06 -10.03 19.45
N ALA A 114 1.65 -9.68 18.31
CA ALA A 114 3.00 -10.12 17.95
C ALA A 114 4.11 -9.46 18.77
N GLU A 115 3.79 -8.53 19.67
CA GLU A 115 4.72 -7.81 20.53
C GLU A 115 5.88 -7.16 19.75
N VAL A 116 5.58 -6.58 18.59
CA VAL A 116 6.58 -5.90 17.76
C VAL A 116 7.21 -4.75 18.54
N PRO A 117 8.55 -4.70 18.69
CA PRO A 117 9.22 -3.58 19.33
C PRO A 117 8.87 -2.26 18.66
N LYS A 118 8.39 -1.28 19.42
CA LYS A 118 7.88 -0.03 18.86
C LYS A 118 8.98 0.84 18.22
N ASP A 119 10.23 0.67 18.61
CA ASP A 119 11.41 1.30 18.00
C ASP A 119 11.74 0.72 16.61
N HIS A 120 11.20 -0.47 16.27
CA HIS A 120 11.34 -1.04 14.93
C HIS A 120 10.72 -0.15 13.83
N LEU A 121 9.83 0.78 14.19
CA LEU A 121 9.15 1.67 13.23
C LEU A 121 10.14 2.49 12.37
N ILE A 122 11.33 2.81 12.88
CA ILE A 122 12.37 3.52 12.10
C ILE A 122 12.86 2.70 10.90
N LYS A 123 12.69 1.38 10.94
CA LYS A 123 13.07 0.43 9.89
C LYS A 123 11.94 0.15 8.90
N THR A 124 10.89 0.98 8.92
CA THR A 124 9.75 0.84 8.02
C THR A 124 9.56 2.09 7.19
N CYS A 125 9.10 1.95 5.95
CA CYS A 125 8.89 3.10 5.09
C CYS A 125 7.55 3.81 5.35
N CYS A 126 6.50 3.07 5.69
CA CYS A 126 5.12 3.47 5.46
C CYS A 126 4.23 3.35 6.70
N GLY A 127 4.85 3.30 7.89
CA GLY A 127 4.15 3.12 9.16
C GLY A 127 4.09 1.66 9.62
N ALA A 128 3.37 1.42 10.72
CA ALA A 128 3.23 0.10 11.32
C ALA A 128 2.08 -0.68 10.66
N VAL A 129 2.17 -0.93 9.35
CA VAL A 129 1.12 -1.55 8.54
C VAL A 129 1.29 -3.06 8.39
N ASN A 130 0.17 -3.75 8.15
CA ASN A 130 0.12 -5.16 7.76
C ASN A 130 -1.04 -5.33 6.78
N ARG A 131 -0.83 -6.08 5.66
CA ARG A 131 -1.79 -6.15 4.55
C ARG A 131 -2.67 -7.38 4.56
N GLY A 132 -2.45 -8.31 5.50
CA GLY A 132 -3.33 -9.45 5.62
C GLY A 132 -2.67 -10.73 6.12
N VAL A 133 -3.49 -11.76 6.20
CA VAL A 133 -3.13 -13.10 6.63
C VAL A 133 -3.35 -14.10 5.48
N ALA A 134 -2.89 -15.33 5.64
CA ALA A 134 -3.25 -16.46 4.78
C ALA A 134 -3.77 -17.62 5.64
N LEU A 135 -4.61 -18.45 5.05
CA LEU A 135 -5.21 -19.62 5.70
C LEU A 135 -4.73 -20.90 5.01
N TRP A 136 -4.55 -21.96 5.78
CA TRP A 136 -4.26 -23.28 5.26
C TRP A 136 -4.65 -24.37 6.26
N GLN A 137 -5.28 -25.43 5.77
CA GLN A 137 -5.58 -26.59 6.57
C GLN A 137 -4.34 -27.49 6.69
N GLY A 138 -3.81 -27.60 7.88
CA GLY A 138 -2.76 -28.55 8.19
C GLY A 138 -3.31 -29.98 8.39
N ASP A 139 -2.52 -30.83 8.98
CA ASP A 139 -2.92 -32.18 9.37
C ASP A 139 -3.88 -32.19 10.57
N ALA A 140 -4.22 -33.38 11.05
CA ALA A 140 -5.15 -33.52 12.19
C ALA A 140 -4.61 -32.96 13.51
N GLU A 141 -3.30 -32.78 13.65
CA GLU A 141 -2.66 -32.22 14.84
C GLU A 141 -2.60 -30.71 14.79
N THR A 142 -2.26 -30.12 13.63
CA THR A 142 -2.11 -28.68 13.44
C THR A 142 -3.43 -27.97 13.12
N GLY A 143 -4.42 -28.66 12.54
CA GLY A 143 -5.71 -28.10 12.20
C GLY A 143 -5.64 -26.97 11.16
N LEU A 144 -6.61 -26.07 11.18
CA LEU A 144 -6.59 -24.85 10.37
C LEU A 144 -5.59 -23.85 10.98
N GLN A 145 -4.73 -23.27 10.14
CA GLN A 145 -3.70 -22.32 10.54
C GLN A 145 -3.90 -20.95 9.88
N VAL A 146 -3.50 -19.91 10.61
CA VAL A 146 -3.44 -18.51 10.13
C VAL A 146 -1.98 -18.08 10.07
N PHE A 147 -1.50 -17.67 8.89
CA PHE A 147 -0.14 -17.23 8.66
C PHE A 147 -0.08 -15.73 8.44
N PHE A 148 0.91 -15.05 9.02
CA PHE A 148 1.15 -13.63 8.75
C PHE A 148 2.61 -13.25 9.02
N GLY A 149 3.07 -12.23 8.27
CA GLY A 149 4.37 -11.61 8.51
C GLY A 149 4.28 -10.54 9.60
N THR A 150 5.34 -10.36 10.37
CA THR A 150 5.41 -9.28 11.36
C THR A 150 6.33 -8.17 10.89
N LEU A 151 6.05 -6.95 11.34
CA LEU A 151 6.81 -5.77 10.94
C LEU A 151 8.31 -5.88 11.23
N ASP A 152 8.70 -6.59 12.30
CA ASP A 152 10.07 -6.85 12.69
C ASP A 152 10.69 -8.08 11.99
N GLY A 153 10.04 -8.62 10.96
CA GLY A 153 10.60 -9.64 10.06
C GLY A 153 10.50 -11.08 10.59
N ARG A 154 9.48 -11.40 11.38
CA ARG A 154 9.10 -12.78 11.69
C ARG A 154 7.96 -13.25 10.78
N LEU A 155 7.83 -14.56 10.62
CA LEU A 155 6.64 -15.23 10.10
C LEU A 155 6.05 -16.06 11.23
N VAL A 156 4.74 -15.98 11.41
CA VAL A 156 3.99 -16.60 12.50
C VAL A 156 2.91 -17.49 11.92
N ALA A 157 2.76 -18.70 12.45
CA ALA A 157 1.62 -19.57 12.24
C ALA A 157 0.82 -19.68 13.55
N LEU A 158 -0.47 -19.34 13.50
CA LEU A 158 -1.40 -19.49 14.62
C LEU A 158 -2.34 -20.66 14.36
N ASN A 159 -2.77 -21.31 15.43
CA ASN A 159 -3.95 -22.13 15.39
C ASN A 159 -5.17 -21.23 15.19
N ALA A 160 -5.97 -21.50 14.16
CA ALA A 160 -7.09 -20.62 13.77
C ALA A 160 -8.25 -20.65 14.78
N GLU A 161 -8.38 -21.69 15.58
CA GLU A 161 -9.44 -21.82 16.59
C GLU A 161 -9.08 -21.09 17.89
N THR A 162 -7.81 -21.15 18.32
CA THR A 162 -7.37 -20.63 19.63
C THR A 162 -6.61 -19.33 19.58
N GLY A 163 -6.00 -18.99 18.43
CA GLY A 163 -5.09 -17.85 18.29
C GLY A 163 -3.70 -18.08 18.90
N GLU A 164 -3.41 -19.28 19.40
CA GLU A 164 -2.09 -19.62 19.93
C GLU A 164 -1.10 -19.88 18.79
N ALA A 165 0.18 -19.49 19.01
CA ALA A 165 1.20 -19.71 18.00
C ALA A 165 1.62 -21.18 17.93
N ASN A 166 1.49 -21.82 16.77
CA ASN A 166 2.04 -23.12 16.47
C ASN A 166 3.57 -23.01 16.33
N TRP A 167 4.03 -22.00 15.61
CA TRP A 167 5.45 -21.69 15.48
C TRP A 167 5.67 -20.20 15.10
N VAL A 168 6.87 -19.71 15.42
CA VAL A 168 7.35 -18.37 15.09
C VAL A 168 8.78 -18.48 14.60
N ILE A 169 9.06 -18.00 13.40
CA ILE A 169 10.41 -18.02 12.82
C ILE A 169 10.86 -16.63 12.39
N LYS A 170 12.17 -16.40 12.30
CA LYS A 170 12.76 -15.21 11.75
C LYS A 170 12.96 -15.37 10.25
N THR A 171 12.35 -14.52 9.41
CA THR A 171 12.51 -14.57 7.96
C THR A 171 13.61 -13.63 7.45
N THR A 172 13.98 -12.64 8.24
CA THR A 172 14.97 -11.59 7.87
C THR A 172 16.28 -11.77 8.67
N PRO A 173 17.41 -11.28 8.15
CA PRO A 173 18.66 -11.25 8.89
C PRO A 173 18.54 -10.44 10.19
N ASP A 174 19.28 -10.85 11.23
CA ASP A 174 19.34 -10.13 12.50
C ASP A 174 19.98 -8.75 12.34
N ASN A 175 19.57 -7.82 13.21
CA ASN A 175 20.08 -6.44 13.26
C ASN A 175 20.07 -5.71 11.91
N SER A 176 19.09 -6.00 11.07
CA SER A 176 18.96 -5.46 9.73
C SER A 176 17.79 -4.46 9.62
N ASN A 177 17.74 -3.76 8.49
CA ASN A 177 16.69 -2.79 8.14
C ASN A 177 15.53 -3.41 7.36
N TYR A 178 15.36 -4.73 7.45
CA TYR A 178 14.25 -5.42 6.82
C TYR A 178 12.96 -5.26 7.62
N SER A 179 11.85 -5.26 6.91
CA SER A 179 10.50 -5.36 7.48
C SER A 179 9.64 -6.29 6.63
N VAL A 180 8.51 -6.75 7.19
CA VAL A 180 7.51 -7.50 6.43
C VAL A 180 6.15 -6.83 6.63
N THR A 181 5.52 -6.44 5.54
CA THR A 181 4.23 -5.74 5.52
C THR A 181 3.20 -6.42 4.63
N GLY A 182 3.63 -7.27 3.69
CA GLY A 182 2.79 -7.98 2.74
C GLY A 182 2.04 -9.15 3.36
N ALA A 183 0.90 -9.49 2.79
CA ALA A 183 0.18 -10.71 3.12
C ALA A 183 0.88 -11.93 2.49
N PRO A 184 1.13 -13.01 3.23
CA PRO A 184 1.66 -14.23 2.65
C PRO A 184 0.64 -14.90 1.71
N ARG A 185 1.11 -15.84 0.89
CA ARG A 185 0.26 -16.77 0.14
C ARG A 185 0.63 -18.20 0.52
N VAL A 186 -0.35 -19.08 0.52
CA VAL A 186 -0.08 -20.52 0.71
C VAL A 186 -0.37 -21.25 -0.58
N VAL A 187 0.60 -22.06 -1.01
CA VAL A 187 0.56 -22.87 -2.22
C VAL A 187 1.07 -24.26 -1.87
N ASP A 188 0.24 -25.26 -1.98
CA ASP A 188 0.57 -26.69 -1.75
C ASP A 188 1.39 -26.92 -0.48
N GLY A 189 0.86 -26.47 0.67
CA GLY A 189 1.52 -26.63 1.97
C GLY A 189 2.77 -25.78 2.19
N LYS A 190 3.00 -24.77 1.33
CA LYS A 190 4.14 -23.84 1.44
C LYS A 190 3.62 -22.43 1.69
N VAL A 191 4.00 -21.80 2.80
CA VAL A 191 3.73 -20.39 3.05
C VAL A 191 4.86 -19.54 2.45
N ILE A 192 4.47 -18.62 1.54
CA ILE A 192 5.39 -17.85 0.72
C ILE A 192 5.30 -16.38 1.11
N ILE A 193 6.44 -15.76 1.39
CA ILE A 193 6.51 -14.37 1.84
C ILE A 193 7.83 -13.71 1.39
N GLY A 194 7.76 -12.42 1.06
CA GLY A 194 8.92 -11.61 0.73
C GLY A 194 9.28 -10.62 1.83
N ASN A 195 10.01 -9.57 1.48
CA ASN A 195 10.48 -8.55 2.42
C ASN A 195 10.27 -7.12 1.88
N GLY A 196 10.23 -6.15 2.79
CA GLY A 196 10.32 -4.70 2.55
C GLY A 196 11.64 -4.13 3.05
N GLY A 197 11.84 -2.81 2.88
CA GLY A 197 12.98 -2.06 3.38
C GLY A 197 13.94 -1.53 2.31
N ALA A 198 13.55 -1.49 1.03
CA ALA A 198 14.42 -1.04 -0.06
C ALA A 198 15.07 0.32 0.22
N GLU A 199 14.30 1.33 0.66
CA GLU A 199 14.79 2.69 0.95
C GLU A 199 15.86 2.73 2.04
N LEU A 200 15.84 1.72 2.92
CA LEU A 200 16.77 1.58 4.04
C LEU A 200 18.03 0.78 3.66
N GLY A 201 18.17 0.39 2.39
CA GLY A 201 19.32 -0.31 1.86
C GLY A 201 19.31 -1.80 2.23
N VAL A 202 18.34 -2.55 1.72
CA VAL A 202 18.28 -4.01 1.86
C VAL A 202 18.23 -4.70 0.50
N ARG A 203 18.53 -5.99 0.49
CA ARG A 203 18.47 -6.86 -0.68
C ARG A 203 17.15 -7.61 -0.73
N GLY A 204 16.44 -7.54 -1.85
CA GLY A 204 15.17 -8.21 -2.07
C GLY A 204 15.28 -9.73 -2.19
N TYR A 205 14.27 -10.43 -1.65
CA TYR A 205 14.08 -11.86 -1.81
C TYR A 205 12.62 -12.26 -1.58
N ILE A 206 12.32 -13.51 -1.97
CA ILE A 206 11.12 -14.23 -1.59
C ILE A 206 11.50 -15.61 -1.06
N THR A 207 10.74 -16.12 -0.09
CA THR A 207 11.04 -17.38 0.58
C THR A 207 9.78 -18.20 0.76
N ALA A 208 9.88 -19.51 0.54
CA ALA A 208 8.85 -20.48 0.93
C ALA A 208 9.28 -21.24 2.19
N TYR A 209 8.30 -21.44 3.06
CA TYR A 209 8.43 -22.19 4.31
C TYR A 209 7.38 -23.27 4.36
N ASP A 210 7.72 -24.42 4.96
CA ASP A 210 6.76 -25.48 5.23
C ASP A 210 5.69 -25.01 6.22
N THR A 211 4.40 -25.22 5.90
CA THR A 211 3.29 -24.73 6.74
C THR A 211 3.21 -25.42 8.08
N ALA A 212 3.65 -26.69 8.21
CA ALA A 212 3.58 -27.43 9.48
C ALA A 212 4.73 -27.09 10.41
N THR A 213 5.95 -26.90 9.89
CA THR A 213 7.17 -26.79 10.70
C THR A 213 7.75 -25.37 10.73
N GLY A 214 7.49 -24.54 9.71
CA GLY A 214 8.17 -23.26 9.53
C GLY A 214 9.58 -23.40 8.96
N ASP A 215 10.01 -24.61 8.55
CA ASP A 215 11.32 -24.81 7.94
C ASP A 215 11.40 -24.11 6.57
N GLN A 216 12.53 -23.44 6.32
CA GLN A 216 12.77 -22.82 5.03
C GLN A 216 12.99 -23.90 3.96
N LEU A 217 12.14 -23.92 2.92
CA LEU A 217 12.25 -24.84 1.79
C LEU A 217 13.17 -24.30 0.71
N TRP A 218 12.96 -23.03 0.31
CA TRP A 218 13.81 -22.35 -0.68
C TRP A 218 13.75 -20.83 -0.47
N ARG A 219 14.76 -20.14 -1.03
CA ARG A 219 14.79 -18.66 -1.13
C ARG A 219 15.31 -18.25 -2.49
N PHE A 220 14.61 -17.33 -3.14
CA PHE A 220 15.01 -16.69 -4.39
C PHE A 220 15.34 -15.22 -4.12
N TYR A 221 16.61 -14.83 -4.34
CA TYR A 221 17.01 -13.42 -4.30
C TYR A 221 16.68 -12.74 -5.61
N THR A 222 16.11 -11.53 -5.56
CA THR A 222 15.67 -10.75 -6.72
C THR A 222 16.75 -9.80 -7.25
N VAL A 223 17.82 -9.59 -6.50
CA VAL A 223 18.94 -8.71 -6.83
C VAL A 223 20.24 -9.47 -6.58
N PRO A 224 21.26 -9.37 -7.47
CA PRO A 224 22.54 -10.04 -7.26
C PRO A 224 23.25 -9.55 -5.98
N GLY A 225 24.03 -10.44 -5.39
CA GLY A 225 24.87 -10.14 -4.24
C GLY A 225 26.18 -9.46 -4.62
N ASP A 226 27.21 -9.70 -3.81
CA ASP A 226 28.59 -9.26 -4.08
C ASP A 226 29.06 -9.80 -5.44
N PRO A 227 29.36 -8.94 -6.43
CA PRO A 227 29.71 -9.38 -7.77
C PRO A 227 31.08 -10.10 -7.83
N SER A 228 31.88 -10.01 -6.78
CA SER A 228 33.15 -10.74 -6.67
C SER A 228 33.00 -12.19 -6.23
N LYS A 229 31.76 -12.62 -5.86
CA LYS A 229 31.43 -13.94 -5.36
C LYS A 229 30.49 -14.68 -6.31
N PRO A 230 30.46 -16.02 -6.27
CA PRO A 230 29.43 -16.80 -6.93
C PRO A 230 28.04 -16.36 -6.45
N GLN A 231 27.09 -16.25 -7.38
CA GLN A 231 25.71 -15.93 -7.04
C GLN A 231 24.95 -17.18 -6.54
N GLU A 232 23.86 -16.98 -5.82
CA GLU A 232 23.11 -18.06 -5.16
C GLU A 232 22.35 -18.96 -6.12
N HIS A 233 22.01 -18.46 -7.32
CA HIS A 233 21.30 -19.24 -8.36
C HIS A 233 21.60 -18.71 -9.78
N PRO A 234 21.45 -19.54 -10.83
CA PRO A 234 21.84 -19.19 -12.21
C PRO A 234 21.19 -17.93 -12.78
N ALA A 235 19.96 -17.60 -12.38
CA ALA A 235 19.30 -16.38 -12.83
C ALA A 235 20.04 -15.12 -12.36
N LEU A 236 20.69 -15.16 -11.19
CA LEU A 236 21.50 -14.05 -10.71
C LEU A 236 22.86 -13.96 -11.41
N ASP A 237 23.43 -15.06 -11.93
CA ASP A 237 24.62 -15.03 -12.76
C ASP A 237 24.37 -14.27 -14.09
N ALA A 238 23.12 -14.31 -14.58
CA ALA A 238 22.70 -13.49 -15.71
C ALA A 238 22.41 -12.04 -15.27
N ALA A 239 21.71 -11.85 -14.15
CA ALA A 239 21.29 -10.55 -13.64
C ALA A 239 22.49 -9.66 -13.28
N VAL A 240 23.54 -10.19 -12.65
CA VAL A 240 24.73 -9.40 -12.23
C VAL A 240 25.40 -8.68 -13.39
N LYS A 241 25.30 -9.21 -14.62
CA LYS A 241 25.83 -8.58 -15.85
C LYS A 241 25.07 -7.32 -16.26
N THR A 242 23.88 -7.10 -15.71
CA THR A 242 23.04 -5.92 -15.95
C THR A 242 23.24 -4.84 -14.92
N TRP A 243 24.21 -4.99 -14.02
CA TRP A 243 24.57 -4.02 -12.98
C TRP A 243 25.96 -3.48 -13.25
N GLY A 244 26.08 -2.17 -13.41
CA GLY A 244 27.39 -1.52 -13.62
C GLY A 244 28.02 -1.11 -12.29
N GLY A 245 29.30 -1.47 -12.08
CA GLY A 245 30.00 -1.22 -10.82
C GLY A 245 29.70 -2.26 -9.74
N ASP A 246 29.79 -1.86 -8.48
CA ASP A 246 29.47 -2.67 -7.30
C ASP A 246 28.83 -1.83 -6.17
N GLU A 247 28.44 -0.60 -6.49
CA GLU A 247 27.94 0.38 -5.53
C GLU A 247 26.64 -0.08 -4.86
N TRP A 248 25.72 -0.72 -5.60
CA TRP A 248 24.47 -1.24 -5.01
C TRP A 248 24.70 -2.17 -3.82
N HIS A 249 25.71 -3.03 -3.95
CA HIS A 249 26.08 -3.98 -2.91
C HIS A 249 26.67 -3.27 -1.69
N LYS A 250 27.50 -2.25 -1.87
CA LYS A 250 28.11 -1.42 -0.82
C LYS A 250 27.10 -0.48 -0.14
N LEU A 251 26.07 -0.06 -0.88
CA LEU A 251 25.02 0.84 -0.41
C LEU A 251 23.81 0.10 0.23
N GLY A 252 23.99 -1.14 0.62
CA GLY A 252 23.06 -1.88 1.44
C GLY A 252 22.31 -3.02 0.74
N GLY A 253 22.48 -3.26 -0.57
CA GLY A 253 21.95 -4.46 -1.21
C GLY A 253 21.11 -4.29 -2.47
N GLY A 254 20.90 -3.06 -2.94
CA GLY A 254 20.30 -2.79 -4.26
C GLY A 254 18.78 -2.75 -4.35
N GLY A 255 18.04 -3.12 -3.33
CA GLY A 255 16.57 -3.07 -3.33
C GLY A 255 15.93 -4.33 -3.92
N GLY A 256 14.89 -4.18 -4.77
CA GLY A 256 14.19 -5.28 -5.42
C GLY A 256 13.28 -6.10 -4.48
N THR A 257 12.80 -5.50 -3.39
CA THR A 257 12.02 -6.18 -2.35
C THR A 257 10.67 -6.67 -2.87
N VAL A 258 10.24 -7.86 -2.44
CA VAL A 258 8.91 -8.42 -2.75
C VAL A 258 8.00 -8.14 -1.56
N TRP A 259 7.44 -6.92 -1.52
CA TRP A 259 6.73 -6.44 -0.34
C TRP A 259 5.21 -6.56 -0.40
N ASP A 260 4.64 -6.96 -1.55
CA ASP A 260 3.18 -7.10 -1.69
C ASP A 260 2.80 -8.25 -2.64
N SER A 261 2.64 -8.03 -3.94
CA SER A 261 1.90 -8.93 -4.81
C SER A 261 2.57 -10.27 -5.08
N LEU A 262 1.79 -11.32 -4.84
CA LEU A 262 2.08 -12.71 -5.18
C LEU A 262 0.81 -13.31 -5.80
N VAL A 263 0.93 -14.05 -6.92
CA VAL A 263 -0.19 -14.75 -7.54
C VAL A 263 0.26 -16.14 -8.02
N TYR A 264 -0.55 -17.15 -7.79
CA TYR A 264 -0.27 -18.52 -8.18
C TYR A 264 -1.23 -18.99 -9.28
N ASP A 265 -0.69 -19.66 -10.27
CA ASP A 265 -1.45 -20.33 -11.33
C ASP A 265 -1.36 -21.86 -11.15
N PRO A 266 -2.41 -22.50 -10.60
CA PRO A 266 -2.40 -23.95 -10.40
C PRO A 266 -2.42 -24.76 -11.70
N GLU A 267 -2.84 -24.16 -12.82
CA GLU A 267 -2.87 -24.85 -14.11
C GLU A 267 -1.47 -24.97 -14.74
N LEU A 268 -0.64 -23.93 -14.56
CA LEU A 268 0.73 -23.87 -15.11
C LEU A 268 1.78 -24.26 -14.07
N ASP A 269 1.36 -24.40 -12.80
CA ASP A 269 2.24 -24.56 -11.65
C ASP A 269 3.34 -23.48 -11.62
N LEU A 270 2.89 -22.21 -11.67
CA LEU A 270 3.73 -21.03 -11.66
C LEU A 270 3.31 -20.05 -10.57
N LEU A 271 4.30 -19.61 -9.81
CA LEU A 271 4.19 -18.48 -8.89
C LEU A 271 4.75 -17.23 -9.55
N TYR A 272 3.92 -16.19 -9.67
CA TYR A 272 4.38 -14.88 -10.17
C TYR A 272 4.54 -13.94 -9.01
N ILE A 273 5.66 -13.21 -9.00
CA ILE A 273 5.99 -12.21 -7.99
C ILE A 273 6.27 -10.87 -8.64
N GLY A 274 5.88 -9.81 -7.96
CA GLY A 274 6.27 -8.44 -8.32
C GLY A 274 7.48 -7.99 -7.51
N THR A 275 8.51 -7.44 -8.16
CA THR A 275 9.71 -6.95 -7.48
C THR A 275 9.72 -5.43 -7.36
N GLY A 276 10.37 -4.93 -6.32
CA GLY A 276 10.42 -3.53 -5.96
C GLY A 276 11.48 -2.71 -6.70
N ASN A 277 11.55 -1.46 -6.28
CA ASN A 277 12.45 -0.42 -6.75
C ASN A 277 13.92 -0.67 -6.41
N GLY A 278 14.79 0.10 -7.06
CA GLY A 278 16.22 0.12 -6.76
C GLY A 278 16.57 0.92 -5.50
N SER A 279 17.65 0.52 -4.83
CA SER A 279 18.23 1.23 -3.69
C SER A 279 19.73 1.49 -3.91
N PRO A 280 20.18 2.77 -3.95
CA PRO A 280 19.38 4.02 -4.02
C PRO A 280 18.41 4.08 -5.21
N TRP A 281 17.39 5.00 -5.15
CA TRP A 281 16.52 5.27 -6.31
C TRP A 281 17.35 5.82 -7.48
N ASN A 282 18.24 6.78 -7.21
CA ASN A 282 19.13 7.36 -8.22
C ASN A 282 20.00 6.29 -8.87
N ARG A 283 19.69 5.98 -10.14
CA ARG A 283 20.35 4.93 -10.93
C ARG A 283 21.83 5.14 -11.14
N ASP A 284 22.29 6.41 -11.27
CA ASP A 284 23.69 6.72 -11.52
C ASP A 284 24.57 6.48 -10.28
N LEU A 285 23.98 6.59 -9.08
CA LEU A 285 24.65 6.28 -7.82
C LEU A 285 24.61 4.78 -7.51
N ARG A 286 23.53 4.11 -7.86
CA ARG A 286 23.34 2.67 -7.64
C ARG A 286 24.18 1.83 -8.61
N SER A 287 24.21 2.21 -9.87
CA SER A 287 24.82 1.46 -10.96
C SER A 287 25.53 2.41 -11.94
N PRO A 288 26.66 3.02 -11.56
CA PRO A 288 27.31 4.06 -12.35
C PRO A 288 27.82 3.58 -13.70
N GLY A 289 27.97 2.28 -13.88
CA GLY A 289 28.25 1.66 -15.18
C GLY A 289 27.01 1.42 -16.06
N GLY A 290 25.80 1.83 -15.58
CA GLY A 290 24.52 1.62 -16.28
C GLY A 290 24.00 0.19 -16.17
N GLY A 291 23.17 -0.20 -17.15
CA GLY A 291 22.51 -1.50 -17.23
C GLY A 291 21.09 -1.49 -16.65
N ASP A 292 20.34 -2.56 -16.90
CA ASP A 292 18.91 -2.64 -16.58
C ASP A 292 18.62 -2.96 -15.11
N ASN A 293 19.61 -3.41 -14.36
CA ASN A 293 19.51 -3.78 -12.95
C ASN A 293 18.47 -4.87 -12.66
N LEU A 294 18.59 -6.02 -13.34
CA LEU A 294 17.69 -7.16 -13.13
C LEU A 294 17.84 -7.73 -11.70
N TYR A 295 16.75 -8.04 -11.01
CA TYR A 295 15.34 -7.98 -11.44
C TYR A 295 14.58 -6.88 -10.69
N LEU A 296 15.02 -5.64 -10.71
CA LEU A 296 14.23 -4.52 -10.21
C LEU A 296 12.96 -4.34 -11.04
N SER A 297 11.89 -3.89 -10.40
CA SER A 297 10.64 -3.46 -11.06
C SER A 297 10.16 -4.45 -12.13
N SER A 298 10.13 -5.73 -11.77
CA SER A 298 9.87 -6.84 -12.68
C SER A 298 8.73 -7.73 -12.20
N ILE A 299 8.03 -8.34 -13.12
CA ILE A 299 7.21 -9.53 -12.88
C ILE A 299 8.10 -10.73 -13.13
N VAL A 300 8.23 -11.65 -12.16
CA VAL A 300 9.09 -12.83 -12.25
C VAL A 300 8.26 -14.08 -12.00
N ALA A 301 8.36 -15.07 -12.87
CA ALA A 301 7.72 -16.37 -12.71
C ALA A 301 8.72 -17.39 -12.15
N LEU A 302 8.28 -18.11 -11.11
CA LEU A 302 9.04 -19.10 -10.37
C LEU A 302 8.27 -20.44 -10.32
N ARG A 303 8.98 -21.56 -10.13
CA ARG A 303 8.38 -22.81 -9.70
C ARG A 303 8.09 -22.76 -8.21
N PRO A 304 6.85 -22.99 -7.75
CA PRO A 304 6.49 -22.87 -6.32
C PRO A 304 7.20 -23.90 -5.44
N ASP A 305 7.54 -25.08 -5.98
CA ASP A 305 8.19 -26.15 -5.25
C ASP A 305 9.66 -25.88 -4.95
N THR A 306 10.36 -25.24 -5.85
CA THR A 306 11.84 -25.12 -5.80
C THR A 306 12.34 -23.68 -5.76
N GLY A 307 11.49 -22.68 -6.06
CA GLY A 307 11.91 -21.31 -6.30
C GLY A 307 12.71 -21.12 -7.59
N GLU A 308 12.71 -22.12 -8.49
CA GLU A 308 13.44 -22.03 -9.77
C GLU A 308 12.83 -20.97 -10.67
N TYR A 309 13.70 -20.11 -11.24
CA TYR A 309 13.33 -19.07 -12.19
C TYR A 309 12.83 -19.69 -13.52
N VAL A 310 11.72 -19.15 -14.05
CA VAL A 310 11.16 -19.53 -15.36
C VAL A 310 11.29 -18.41 -16.37
N TRP A 311 10.69 -17.24 -16.11
CA TRP A 311 10.78 -16.06 -16.96
C TRP A 311 10.61 -14.76 -16.15
N HIS A 312 10.92 -13.63 -16.76
CA HIS A 312 10.61 -12.31 -16.22
C HIS A 312 10.21 -11.33 -17.32
N TYR A 313 9.47 -10.31 -16.93
CA TYR A 313 9.25 -9.09 -17.70
C TYR A 313 9.56 -7.88 -16.82
N GLN A 314 10.46 -7.01 -17.26
CA GLN A 314 10.86 -5.82 -16.50
C GLN A 314 10.04 -4.59 -16.92
N VAL A 315 9.09 -4.15 -16.11
CA VAL A 315 8.19 -3.02 -16.43
C VAL A 315 8.90 -1.67 -16.39
N THR A 316 9.97 -1.54 -15.60
CA THR A 316 10.78 -0.31 -15.52
C THR A 316 12.26 -0.66 -15.46
N PRO A 317 12.92 -0.92 -16.62
CA PRO A 317 14.36 -1.13 -16.67
C PRO A 317 15.11 0.06 -16.06
N LYS A 318 16.17 -0.22 -15.30
CA LYS A 318 17.00 0.80 -14.61
C LYS A 318 16.17 1.85 -13.84
N ASP A 319 15.15 1.40 -13.09
CA ASP A 319 14.28 2.28 -12.28
C ASP A 319 15.05 3.42 -11.60
N ASN A 320 14.46 4.62 -11.60
CA ASN A 320 15.07 5.84 -11.13
C ASN A 320 14.13 6.67 -10.21
N TRP A 321 12.88 6.21 -10.02
CA TRP A 321 11.78 7.00 -9.50
C TRP A 321 10.99 6.31 -8.39
N ASP A 322 11.51 5.20 -7.85
CA ASP A 322 10.77 4.33 -6.92
C ASP A 322 9.58 3.63 -7.61
N TYR A 323 9.71 3.31 -8.90
CA TYR A 323 8.67 2.54 -9.58
C TYR A 323 8.86 1.06 -9.31
N THR A 324 7.81 0.44 -8.78
CA THR A 324 7.78 -0.98 -8.41
C THR A 324 6.81 -1.75 -9.29
N ALA A 325 7.03 -3.05 -9.43
CA ALA A 325 6.08 -4.00 -10.00
C ALA A 325 5.38 -4.84 -8.91
N THR A 326 5.37 -4.36 -7.67
CA THR A 326 4.77 -5.04 -6.51
C THR A 326 3.28 -4.80 -6.35
N GLN A 327 2.66 -4.00 -7.22
CA GLN A 327 1.21 -3.81 -7.26
C GLN A 327 0.53 -5.12 -7.66
N GLN A 328 -0.74 -5.26 -7.27
CA GLN A 328 -1.48 -6.50 -7.50
C GLN A 328 -1.31 -7.03 -8.93
N LEU A 329 -0.99 -8.32 -9.02
CA LEU A 329 -1.00 -9.13 -10.23
C LEU A 329 -2.35 -9.85 -10.30
N THR A 330 -2.94 -9.94 -11.48
CA THR A 330 -4.24 -10.59 -11.68
C THR A 330 -4.20 -11.52 -12.88
N LEU A 331 -4.67 -12.76 -12.71
CA LEU A 331 -4.77 -13.74 -13.79
C LEU A 331 -6.17 -13.73 -14.40
N ALA A 332 -6.20 -13.78 -15.74
CA ALA A 332 -7.44 -13.93 -16.49
C ALA A 332 -7.22 -14.74 -17.78
N GLU A 333 -8.31 -15.02 -18.45
CA GLU A 333 -8.35 -15.50 -19.81
C GLU A 333 -9.11 -14.47 -20.64
N LEU A 334 -8.44 -13.95 -21.67
CA LEU A 334 -8.97 -12.89 -22.53
C LEU A 334 -8.96 -13.36 -23.99
N GLU A 335 -9.98 -12.96 -24.73
CA GLU A 335 -9.98 -13.09 -26.18
C GLU A 335 -9.25 -11.88 -26.78
N ILE A 336 -8.06 -12.14 -27.35
CA ILE A 336 -7.22 -11.12 -27.99
C ILE A 336 -6.99 -11.54 -29.44
N ASP A 337 -7.36 -10.69 -30.38
CA ASP A 337 -7.26 -10.97 -31.84
C ASP A 337 -7.94 -12.28 -32.28
N GLY A 338 -9.04 -12.66 -31.60
CA GLY A 338 -9.81 -13.87 -31.87
C GLY A 338 -9.21 -15.15 -31.28
N GLU A 339 -8.17 -15.06 -30.46
CA GLU A 339 -7.55 -16.18 -29.74
C GLU A 339 -7.73 -16.05 -28.23
N GLN A 340 -8.04 -17.16 -27.56
CA GLN A 340 -8.07 -17.22 -26.09
C GLN A 340 -6.64 -17.22 -25.55
N ARG A 341 -6.27 -16.15 -24.84
CA ARG A 341 -4.94 -15.98 -24.24
C ARG A 341 -5.02 -16.09 -22.72
N LYS A 342 -4.11 -16.84 -22.13
CA LYS A 342 -3.90 -16.89 -20.69
C LYS A 342 -3.03 -15.68 -20.31
N VAL A 343 -3.58 -14.72 -19.59
CA VAL A 343 -2.88 -13.47 -19.32
C VAL A 343 -2.61 -13.24 -17.85
N ILE A 344 -1.53 -12.50 -17.58
CA ILE A 344 -1.26 -11.81 -16.31
C ILE A 344 -1.30 -10.31 -16.55
N MET A 345 -2.04 -9.60 -15.72
CA MET A 345 -2.28 -8.16 -15.85
C MET A 345 -1.75 -7.41 -14.65
N GLN A 346 -1.22 -6.20 -14.89
CA GLN A 346 -0.76 -5.32 -13.84
C GLN A 346 -0.87 -3.83 -14.23
N ALA A 347 -1.26 -2.99 -13.26
CA ALA A 347 -1.15 -1.53 -13.31
C ALA A 347 -0.10 -1.08 -12.27
N PRO A 348 1.21 -1.12 -12.56
CA PRO A 348 2.25 -0.75 -11.60
C PRO A 348 2.35 0.76 -11.39
N LYS A 349 3.24 1.19 -10.47
CA LYS A 349 3.49 2.60 -10.15
C LYS A 349 3.79 3.46 -11.38
N ASN A 350 4.41 2.90 -12.42
CA ASN A 350 4.94 3.63 -13.57
C ASN A 350 3.89 4.24 -14.52
N GLY A 351 2.60 3.87 -14.36
CA GLY A 351 1.47 4.48 -15.04
C GLY A 351 1.05 3.83 -16.36
N PHE A 352 1.63 2.68 -16.72
CA PHE A 352 1.21 1.84 -17.83
C PHE A 352 0.47 0.61 -17.33
N PHE A 353 -0.57 0.20 -18.05
CA PHE A 353 -1.27 -1.06 -17.81
C PHE A 353 -0.71 -2.13 -18.73
N TYR A 354 -0.20 -3.22 -18.16
CA TYR A 354 0.45 -4.31 -18.90
C TYR A 354 -0.46 -5.53 -18.96
N VAL A 355 -0.49 -6.15 -20.14
CA VAL A 355 -1.05 -7.48 -20.38
C VAL A 355 0.04 -8.36 -20.94
N LEU A 356 0.41 -9.41 -20.22
CA LEU A 356 1.42 -10.37 -20.64
C LEU A 356 0.79 -11.74 -20.83
N ASP A 357 1.33 -12.52 -21.77
CA ASP A 357 1.11 -13.97 -21.82
C ASP A 357 1.72 -14.61 -20.57
N ARG A 358 0.90 -15.22 -19.71
CA ARG A 358 1.39 -15.73 -18.42
C ARG A 358 2.20 -17.03 -18.53
N VAL A 359 2.17 -17.69 -19.70
CA VAL A 359 2.98 -18.89 -19.96
C VAL A 359 4.42 -18.51 -20.27
N THR A 360 4.61 -17.47 -21.08
CA THR A 360 5.91 -17.12 -21.68
C THR A 360 6.53 -15.83 -21.15
N GLY A 361 5.72 -14.93 -20.56
CA GLY A 361 6.12 -13.58 -20.20
C GLY A 361 6.15 -12.59 -21.38
N GLU A 362 5.63 -12.97 -22.55
CA GLU A 362 5.54 -12.11 -23.73
C GLU A 362 4.61 -10.92 -23.46
N LEU A 363 5.05 -9.70 -23.82
CA LEU A 363 4.21 -8.52 -23.79
C LEU A 363 3.16 -8.56 -24.91
N LEU A 364 1.88 -8.58 -24.55
CA LEU A 364 0.77 -8.56 -25.50
C LEU A 364 0.29 -7.13 -25.76
N SER A 365 0.21 -6.31 -24.71
CA SER A 365 -0.13 -4.89 -24.83
C SER A 365 0.31 -4.10 -23.61
N ALA A 366 0.55 -2.77 -23.78
CA ALA A 366 0.85 -1.84 -22.71
C ALA A 366 0.49 -0.40 -23.12
N GLU A 367 -0.45 0.21 -22.39
CA GLU A 367 -0.88 1.59 -22.62
C GLU A 367 -0.96 2.38 -21.33
N LYS A 368 -0.93 3.73 -21.44
CA LYS A 368 -1.02 4.63 -20.30
C LYS A 368 -2.41 4.63 -19.70
N PHE A 369 -2.55 4.18 -18.45
CA PHE A 369 -3.81 4.33 -17.71
C PHE A 369 -3.88 5.65 -16.91
N ALA A 370 -2.76 6.35 -16.74
CA ALA A 370 -2.65 7.60 -16.00
C ALA A 370 -1.76 8.60 -16.74
N LYS A 371 -1.59 9.81 -16.17
CA LYS A 371 -0.63 10.78 -16.68
C LYS A 371 0.80 10.30 -16.46
N VAL A 372 1.57 10.17 -17.57
CA VAL A 372 2.96 9.72 -17.58
C VAL A 372 3.81 10.73 -18.35
N THR A 373 4.90 11.21 -17.73
CA THR A 373 5.87 12.11 -18.38
C THR A 373 7.27 11.54 -18.54
N TRP A 374 7.64 10.53 -17.74
CA TRP A 374 8.96 9.90 -17.79
C TRP A 374 9.18 9.04 -19.06
N ALA A 375 8.10 8.52 -19.66
CA ALA A 375 8.13 7.74 -20.89
C ALA A 375 7.01 8.17 -21.85
N SER A 376 7.28 8.13 -23.15
CA SER A 376 6.29 8.44 -24.18
C SER A 376 5.36 7.27 -24.45
N HIS A 377 5.88 6.04 -24.50
CA HIS A 377 5.14 4.79 -24.74
C HIS A 377 6.03 3.59 -24.38
N ILE A 378 5.46 2.39 -24.41
CA ILE A 378 6.21 1.14 -24.40
C ILE A 378 6.40 0.70 -25.87
N ASP A 379 7.63 0.52 -26.30
CA ASP A 379 7.96 -0.02 -27.62
C ASP A 379 7.58 -1.51 -27.65
N MET A 380 6.62 -1.87 -28.47
CA MET A 380 6.05 -3.22 -28.52
C MET A 380 6.99 -4.26 -29.15
N GLU A 381 8.00 -3.84 -29.93
CA GLU A 381 8.97 -4.78 -30.51
C GLU A 381 10.01 -5.20 -29.46
N THR A 382 10.40 -4.28 -28.59
CA THR A 382 11.42 -4.51 -27.57
C THR A 382 10.86 -4.76 -26.18
N GLY A 383 9.57 -4.48 -25.94
CA GLY A 383 8.92 -4.50 -24.63
C GLY A 383 9.45 -3.42 -23.66
N ARG A 384 10.09 -2.36 -24.17
CA ARG A 384 10.81 -1.38 -23.33
C ARG A 384 10.16 -0.01 -23.36
N PRO A 385 10.17 0.74 -22.24
CA PRO A 385 9.73 2.11 -22.24
C PRO A 385 10.68 3.01 -23.05
N VAL A 386 10.10 3.92 -23.83
CA VAL A 386 10.84 4.97 -24.53
C VAL A 386 10.86 6.21 -23.62
N GLU A 387 11.99 6.39 -22.90
CA GLU A 387 12.16 7.51 -21.96
C GLU A 387 12.05 8.86 -22.69
N THR A 388 11.49 9.87 -22.01
CA THR A 388 11.45 11.26 -22.47
C THR A 388 12.64 12.05 -21.90
N GLU A 389 12.78 13.32 -22.33
CA GLU A 389 13.76 14.23 -21.76
C GLU A 389 13.59 14.49 -20.25
N TYR A 390 12.37 14.31 -19.70
CA TYR A 390 12.10 14.48 -18.25
C TYR A 390 12.65 13.36 -17.38
N ALA A 391 12.91 12.19 -17.97
CA ALA A 391 13.36 11.00 -17.26
C ALA A 391 14.72 11.17 -16.56
N ASP A 392 15.63 11.96 -17.18
CA ASP A 392 16.98 12.19 -16.70
C ASP A 392 17.03 13.47 -15.84
N TYR A 393 16.48 13.40 -14.63
CA TYR A 393 16.54 14.51 -13.69
C TYR A 393 17.95 14.80 -13.17
N GLN A 394 18.88 13.86 -13.29
CA GLN A 394 20.27 14.01 -12.89
C GLN A 394 20.98 15.06 -13.77
N SER A 395 20.87 14.93 -15.08
CA SER A 395 21.48 15.83 -16.06
C SER A 395 20.75 17.17 -16.19
N ASN A 396 19.43 17.18 -15.94
CA ASN A 396 18.58 18.36 -16.09
C ASN A 396 18.59 19.30 -14.87
N GLY A 397 19.29 18.95 -13.77
CA GLY A 397 19.26 19.71 -12.53
C GLY A 397 17.94 19.60 -11.76
N GLY A 398 17.10 18.65 -12.13
CA GLY A 398 15.78 18.35 -11.58
C GLY A 398 14.68 18.37 -12.64
N SER A 399 13.63 17.53 -12.42
CA SER A 399 12.49 17.42 -13.34
C SER A 399 11.20 17.14 -12.59
N TYR A 400 10.08 17.73 -13.05
CA TYR A 400 8.75 17.31 -12.63
C TYR A 400 8.34 16.05 -13.38
N ILE A 401 8.03 15.01 -12.63
CA ILE A 401 7.73 13.70 -13.17
C ILE A 401 6.35 13.22 -12.67
N TRP A 402 5.54 12.74 -13.58
CA TRP A 402 4.34 11.95 -13.36
C TRP A 402 4.59 10.51 -13.82
N PRO A 403 4.19 9.53 -13.03
CA PRO A 403 3.74 9.61 -11.65
C PRO A 403 4.87 9.97 -10.66
N SER A 404 4.46 10.34 -9.42
CA SER A 404 5.36 10.49 -8.27
C SER A 404 5.87 9.12 -7.77
N PRO A 405 6.74 9.07 -6.74
CA PRO A 405 7.11 7.82 -6.06
C PRO A 405 5.92 7.08 -5.42
N TYR A 406 4.80 7.78 -5.20
CA TYR A 406 3.56 7.12 -4.76
C TYR A 406 2.90 6.28 -5.86
N GLY A 407 3.32 6.46 -7.13
CA GLY A 407 2.80 5.74 -8.29
C GLY A 407 1.50 6.31 -8.85
N ALA A 408 1.12 5.87 -10.03
CA ALA A 408 -0.22 6.06 -10.59
C ALA A 408 -1.26 5.13 -9.94
N HIS A 409 -0.79 4.00 -9.46
CA HIS A 409 -1.46 3.01 -8.61
C HIS A 409 -0.44 2.43 -7.63
N ASN A 410 -0.88 1.97 -6.45
CA ASN A 410 0.03 1.44 -5.43
C ASN A 410 -0.51 0.11 -4.85
N TRP A 411 -0.35 -0.12 -3.54
CA TRP A 411 -0.73 -1.35 -2.84
C TRP A 411 -2.25 -1.61 -2.78
N GLN A 412 -3.08 -0.58 -2.95
CA GLN A 412 -4.53 -0.71 -2.93
C GLN A 412 -4.96 -1.68 -4.04
N PRO A 413 -5.65 -2.79 -3.70
CA PRO A 413 -5.90 -3.82 -4.69
C PRO A 413 -6.91 -3.41 -5.76
N MET A 414 -6.65 -3.84 -7.00
CA MET A 414 -7.56 -3.76 -8.15
C MET A 414 -8.61 -4.87 -8.09
N SER A 415 -9.63 -4.80 -8.97
CA SER A 415 -10.59 -5.89 -9.16
C SER A 415 -10.86 -6.10 -10.64
N PHE A 416 -10.75 -7.36 -11.12
CA PHE A 416 -11.14 -7.74 -12.48
C PHE A 416 -12.47 -8.46 -12.45
N SER A 417 -13.47 -7.96 -13.17
CA SER A 417 -14.75 -8.63 -13.34
C SER A 417 -14.77 -9.44 -14.64
N PRO A 418 -14.87 -10.78 -14.58
CA PRO A 418 -15.04 -11.60 -15.77
C PRO A 418 -16.41 -11.37 -16.44
N LYS A 419 -17.39 -10.76 -15.73
CA LYS A 419 -18.72 -10.45 -16.24
C LYS A 419 -18.69 -9.24 -17.19
N THR A 420 -17.96 -8.17 -16.83
CA THR A 420 -17.82 -6.96 -17.65
C THR A 420 -16.58 -6.98 -18.55
N GLY A 421 -15.61 -7.85 -18.25
CA GLY A 421 -14.30 -7.84 -18.89
C GLY A 421 -13.41 -6.66 -18.49
N LEU A 422 -13.79 -5.89 -17.47
CA LEU A 422 -13.09 -4.66 -17.05
C LEU A 422 -12.23 -4.88 -15.81
N MET A 423 -11.09 -4.18 -15.78
CA MET A 423 -10.24 -4.01 -14.60
C MET A 423 -10.58 -2.69 -13.91
N TYR A 424 -10.98 -2.72 -12.64
CA TYR A 424 -11.25 -1.53 -11.84
C TYR A 424 -10.01 -1.18 -11.03
N ILE A 425 -9.45 0.01 -11.30
CA ILE A 425 -8.14 0.44 -10.79
C ILE A 425 -8.31 1.66 -9.89
N PRO A 426 -7.85 1.61 -8.63
CA PRO A 426 -7.76 2.79 -7.77
C PRO A 426 -6.54 3.63 -8.17
N ALA A 427 -6.73 4.54 -9.13
CA ALA A 427 -5.67 5.35 -9.70
C ALA A 427 -5.50 6.69 -8.97
N GLN A 428 -4.29 7.25 -9.05
CA GLN A 428 -3.95 8.56 -8.48
C GLN A 428 -3.04 9.36 -9.41
N ASN A 429 -3.24 10.68 -9.43
CA ASN A 429 -2.42 11.62 -10.19
C ASN A 429 -1.69 12.55 -9.22
N ILE A 430 -0.43 12.26 -8.98
CA ILE A 430 0.43 13.03 -8.09
C ILE A 430 1.76 13.24 -8.81
N PRO A 431 2.19 14.49 -9.04
CA PRO A 431 3.53 14.78 -9.56
C PRO A 431 4.57 14.80 -8.44
N HIS A 432 5.84 14.66 -8.82
CA HIS A 432 6.96 14.85 -7.91
C HIS A 432 8.12 15.58 -8.62
N PHE A 433 8.79 16.49 -7.90
CA PHE A 433 10.01 17.10 -8.39
C PHE A 433 11.20 16.26 -7.94
N PHE A 434 11.84 15.58 -8.88
CA PHE A 434 13.06 14.84 -8.62
C PHE A 434 14.26 15.71 -8.88
N SER A 435 15.22 15.68 -7.96
CA SER A 435 16.57 16.23 -8.14
C SER A 435 17.59 15.31 -7.49
N ALA A 436 18.77 15.21 -8.08
CA ALA A 436 19.78 14.27 -7.62
C ALA A 436 20.57 14.80 -6.43
N GLN A 437 20.81 13.99 -5.43
CA GLN A 437 21.91 14.21 -4.50
C GLN A 437 23.23 14.01 -5.24
N LYS A 438 24.20 14.91 -5.01
CA LYS A 438 25.51 14.82 -5.65
C LYS A 438 26.33 13.62 -5.16
N THR A 439 26.14 13.24 -3.92
CA THR A 439 26.84 12.12 -3.28
C THR A 439 25.91 11.46 -2.28
N VAL A 440 25.93 10.14 -2.20
CA VAL A 440 25.23 9.36 -1.19
C VAL A 440 26.26 8.68 -0.29
N LYS A 441 26.09 8.86 1.02
CA LYS A 441 26.75 8.05 2.02
C LYS A 441 25.66 7.21 2.68
N TYR A 442 25.81 5.89 2.63
CA TYR A 442 24.89 5.00 3.31
C TYR A 442 24.77 5.35 4.80
N GLN A 443 23.53 5.47 5.24
CA GLN A 443 23.17 5.77 6.63
C GLN A 443 22.24 4.70 7.15
N LEU A 444 22.64 4.04 8.23
CA LEU A 444 21.83 3.04 8.89
C LEU A 444 20.53 3.66 9.43
N ASN A 445 19.41 2.97 9.33
CA ASN A 445 18.09 3.42 9.77
C ASN A 445 17.64 4.75 9.13
N ARG A 446 18.07 5.02 7.90
CA ARG A 446 17.70 6.21 7.11
C ARG A 446 17.35 5.81 5.68
N TRP A 447 16.54 6.63 5.05
CA TRP A 447 16.26 6.52 3.62
C TRP A 447 17.51 6.90 2.82
N ASN A 448 18.00 5.95 2.04
CA ASN A 448 19.19 6.09 1.20
C ASN A 448 18.77 6.19 -0.27
N THR A 449 17.96 7.21 -0.62
CA THR A 449 17.32 7.31 -1.94
C THR A 449 18.23 7.88 -3.02
N GLY A 450 19.20 8.71 -2.65
CA GLY A 450 20.04 9.44 -3.63
C GLY A 450 19.31 10.58 -4.33
N VAL A 451 18.10 10.92 -3.85
CA VAL A 451 17.27 12.03 -4.30
C VAL A 451 17.29 13.12 -3.24
N ASP A 452 17.37 14.38 -3.65
CA ASP A 452 17.26 15.52 -2.74
C ASP A 452 15.80 15.73 -2.32
N LEU A 453 15.44 15.10 -1.22
CA LEU A 453 14.08 15.16 -0.69
C LEU A 453 13.67 16.56 -0.20
N ASN A 454 14.62 17.47 0.04
CA ASN A 454 14.32 18.84 0.46
C ASN A 454 13.81 19.67 -0.71
N GLN A 455 14.40 19.55 -1.90
CA GLN A 455 13.90 20.19 -3.11
C GLN A 455 12.57 19.55 -3.57
N SER A 456 12.45 18.25 -3.49
CA SER A 456 11.24 17.54 -3.88
C SER A 456 10.03 17.87 -2.99
N ARG A 457 10.26 18.40 -1.79
CA ARG A 457 9.22 18.77 -0.82
C ARG A 457 8.76 20.22 -0.92
N ASP A 458 9.34 21.05 -1.78
CA ASP A 458 8.84 22.41 -2.02
C ASP A 458 7.65 22.40 -3.01
N PRO A 459 6.40 22.49 -2.52
CA PRO A 459 5.21 22.52 -3.40
C PRO A 459 5.21 23.74 -4.33
N LYS A 460 6.05 24.74 -4.08
CA LYS A 460 6.09 26.02 -4.81
C LYS A 460 6.86 25.97 -6.09
N SER A 461 7.81 25.05 -6.19
CA SER A 461 8.41 24.74 -7.47
C SER A 461 7.36 24.21 -8.46
N TRP A 462 6.18 23.74 -7.97
CA TRP A 462 5.09 23.21 -8.79
C TRP A 462 4.24 24.30 -9.43
N VAL A 463 4.16 25.48 -8.82
CA VAL A 463 3.16 26.50 -9.17
C VAL A 463 3.77 27.67 -9.94
N ALA A 464 5.02 27.58 -10.38
CA ALA A 464 5.53 28.61 -11.28
C ALA A 464 4.69 28.67 -12.56
N GLY A 465 3.45 29.12 -12.38
CA GLY A 465 2.72 29.78 -13.42
C GLY A 465 1.37 29.35 -13.87
N LYS A 466 0.57 28.37 -13.35
CA LYS A 466 -0.79 28.25 -13.98
C LYS A 466 -1.90 27.45 -13.27
N ALA A 467 -1.67 26.66 -12.24
CA ALA A 467 -2.76 25.95 -11.58
C ALA A 467 -2.57 25.90 -10.08
N SER A 468 -3.66 25.89 -9.30
CA SER A 468 -3.59 25.57 -7.88
C SER A 468 -3.02 24.15 -7.71
N ALA A 469 -2.25 23.90 -6.64
CA ALA A 469 -1.72 22.57 -6.36
C ALA A 469 -2.83 21.50 -6.34
N ASP A 470 -4.02 21.85 -5.86
CA ASP A 470 -5.20 20.99 -5.83
C ASP A 470 -5.69 20.57 -7.23
N ALA A 471 -5.47 21.40 -8.27
CA ALA A 471 -5.81 21.05 -9.65
C ALA A 471 -4.81 20.08 -10.32
N LEU A 472 -3.69 19.78 -9.64
CA LEU A 472 -2.65 18.86 -10.14
C LEU A 472 -2.66 17.51 -9.46
N ILE A 473 -3.41 17.38 -8.34
CA ILE A 473 -3.39 16.20 -7.46
C ILE A 473 -4.82 15.73 -7.25
N TRP A 474 -5.16 14.55 -7.79
CA TRP A 474 -6.49 13.95 -7.67
C TRP A 474 -6.40 12.43 -7.69
N GLY A 475 -7.50 11.75 -7.35
CA GLY A 475 -7.67 10.31 -7.49
C GLY A 475 -8.72 9.97 -8.54
N GLU A 476 -8.76 8.72 -8.96
CA GLU A 476 -9.76 8.19 -9.89
C GLU A 476 -10.09 6.73 -9.53
N LEU A 477 -11.37 6.36 -9.67
CA LEU A 477 -11.73 4.97 -9.92
C LEU A 477 -11.84 4.80 -11.44
N LEU A 478 -10.99 3.97 -11.99
CA LEU A 478 -10.86 3.77 -13.43
C LEU A 478 -11.34 2.36 -13.79
N ALA A 479 -12.32 2.23 -14.68
CA ALA A 479 -12.64 0.98 -15.35
C ALA A 479 -11.87 0.88 -16.66
N TRP A 480 -10.93 -0.05 -16.73
CA TRP A 480 -10.02 -0.23 -17.85
C TRP A 480 -10.39 -1.48 -18.65
N ASP A 481 -10.54 -1.34 -19.96
CA ASP A 481 -10.68 -2.47 -20.87
C ASP A 481 -9.28 -3.01 -21.21
N PRO A 482 -8.90 -4.20 -20.72
CA PRO A 482 -7.56 -4.73 -20.90
C PRO A 482 -7.28 -5.19 -22.33
N VAL A 483 -8.31 -5.42 -23.14
CA VAL A 483 -8.18 -5.82 -24.55
C VAL A 483 -8.02 -4.60 -25.44
N LYS A 484 -8.88 -3.58 -25.25
CA LYS A 484 -8.81 -2.32 -26.03
C LYS A 484 -7.73 -1.38 -25.53
N GLN A 485 -7.22 -1.59 -24.33
CA GLN A 485 -6.22 -0.73 -23.68
C GLN A 485 -6.71 0.74 -23.57
N GLU A 486 -7.96 0.90 -23.15
CA GLU A 486 -8.58 2.22 -22.93
C GLU A 486 -9.53 2.21 -21.74
N ALA A 487 -9.83 3.39 -21.22
CA ALA A 487 -10.82 3.55 -20.17
C ALA A 487 -12.24 3.40 -20.72
N ALA A 488 -13.02 2.45 -20.18
CA ALA A 488 -14.45 2.35 -20.45
C ALA A 488 -15.19 3.51 -19.75
N TRP A 489 -14.85 3.79 -18.48
CA TRP A 489 -15.36 4.91 -17.70
C TRP A 489 -14.41 5.30 -16.58
N LYS A 490 -14.60 6.49 -15.97
CA LYS A 490 -13.81 7.03 -14.87
C LYS A 490 -14.69 7.78 -13.88
N VAL A 491 -14.41 7.60 -12.60
CA VAL A 491 -14.97 8.44 -11.53
C VAL A 491 -13.85 9.28 -10.94
N HIS A 492 -13.99 10.58 -11.02
CA HIS A 492 -13.02 11.52 -10.47
C HIS A 492 -13.19 11.67 -8.95
N HIS A 493 -12.07 11.71 -8.23
CA HIS A 493 -12.00 12.02 -6.80
C HIS A 493 -11.14 13.28 -6.62
N ASP A 494 -11.68 14.30 -5.94
CA ASP A 494 -10.97 15.57 -5.69
C ASP A 494 -9.66 15.39 -4.90
N LYS A 495 -9.50 14.24 -4.25
CA LYS A 495 -8.32 13.88 -3.45
C LYS A 495 -7.68 12.58 -3.94
N PRO A 496 -6.34 12.46 -3.86
CA PRO A 496 -5.61 11.35 -4.46
C PRO A 496 -5.77 10.03 -3.69
N ALA A 497 -5.94 10.09 -2.35
CA ALA A 497 -5.99 8.88 -1.55
C ALA A 497 -7.32 8.15 -1.75
N ASN A 498 -7.24 6.96 -2.29
CA ASN A 498 -8.36 6.05 -2.52
C ASN A 498 -8.00 4.63 -2.06
N GLY A 499 -9.02 3.81 -1.81
CA GLY A 499 -8.89 2.46 -1.29
C GLY A 499 -8.94 1.38 -2.35
N GLY A 500 -8.71 0.15 -1.91
CA GLY A 500 -8.85 -1.02 -2.78
C GLY A 500 -10.28 -1.25 -3.28
N VAL A 501 -10.41 -2.10 -4.28
CA VAL A 501 -11.64 -2.32 -5.05
C VAL A 501 -12.12 -3.77 -4.90
N LEU A 502 -13.44 -3.94 -4.90
CA LEU A 502 -14.17 -5.20 -4.99
C LEU A 502 -15.22 -5.08 -6.08
N SER A 503 -15.32 -6.05 -6.99
CA SER A 503 -16.46 -6.18 -7.90
C SER A 503 -17.29 -7.44 -7.60
N THR A 504 -18.60 -7.40 -7.88
CA THR A 504 -19.53 -8.51 -7.61
C THR A 504 -20.40 -8.85 -8.82
N ALA A 505 -20.98 -10.05 -8.82
CA ALA A 505 -21.94 -10.47 -9.84
C ALA A 505 -23.25 -9.68 -9.77
N GLY A 506 -23.49 -8.91 -8.68
CA GLY A 506 -24.61 -7.97 -8.55
C GLY A 506 -24.43 -6.67 -9.34
N ASP A 507 -23.43 -6.61 -10.25
CA ASP A 507 -23.09 -5.46 -11.10
C ASP A 507 -22.65 -4.23 -10.31
N LEU A 508 -21.94 -4.45 -9.19
CA LEU A 508 -21.46 -3.42 -8.29
C LEU A 508 -19.94 -3.42 -8.19
N VAL A 509 -19.38 -2.23 -8.04
CA VAL A 509 -17.97 -1.98 -7.70
C VAL A 509 -17.90 -1.18 -6.41
N PHE A 510 -17.27 -1.73 -5.37
CA PHE A 510 -17.09 -1.08 -4.08
C PHE A 510 -15.69 -0.50 -3.95
N GLN A 511 -15.60 0.74 -3.45
CA GLN A 511 -14.33 1.42 -3.17
C GLN A 511 -14.44 2.34 -1.94
N GLY A 512 -13.38 2.36 -1.14
CA GLY A 512 -13.17 3.34 -0.09
C GLY A 512 -12.34 4.54 -0.54
N MET A 513 -12.32 5.61 0.26
CA MET A 513 -11.58 6.85 -0.02
C MET A 513 -10.89 7.38 1.23
N GLY A 514 -9.82 8.17 1.05
CA GLY A 514 -9.12 8.87 2.12
C GLY A 514 -10.01 9.88 2.87
N THR A 515 -11.09 10.35 2.25
CA THR A 515 -12.11 11.22 2.87
C THR A 515 -13.04 10.50 3.85
N GLY A 516 -12.89 9.16 3.98
CA GLY A 516 -13.76 8.33 4.82
C GLY A 516 -15.04 7.85 4.12
N THR A 517 -15.24 8.19 2.86
CA THR A 517 -16.39 7.67 2.09
C THR A 517 -16.12 6.24 1.66
N PHE A 518 -17.07 5.33 1.87
CA PHE A 518 -17.15 4.01 1.27
C PHE A 518 -18.35 4.00 0.33
N ALA A 519 -18.17 3.63 -0.92
CA ALA A 519 -19.20 3.78 -1.95
C ALA A 519 -19.33 2.53 -2.82
N ALA A 520 -20.53 2.35 -3.39
CA ALA A 520 -20.81 1.39 -4.45
C ALA A 520 -21.15 2.13 -5.76
N TYR A 521 -20.57 1.64 -6.84
CA TYR A 521 -20.75 2.16 -8.20
C TYR A 521 -21.34 1.09 -9.10
N ASP A 522 -22.10 1.51 -10.09
CA ASP A 522 -22.51 0.66 -11.21
C ASP A 522 -21.29 0.20 -12.00
N ALA A 523 -21.16 -1.12 -12.19
CA ALA A 523 -19.97 -1.71 -12.82
C ALA A 523 -19.84 -1.36 -14.31
N ASP A 524 -20.95 -1.02 -14.99
CA ASP A 524 -20.97 -0.75 -16.42
C ASP A 524 -20.63 0.69 -16.78
N ASN A 525 -20.95 1.68 -15.89
CA ASN A 525 -20.87 3.10 -16.23
C ASN A 525 -20.23 3.99 -15.16
N GLY A 526 -19.99 3.47 -13.93
CA GLY A 526 -19.38 4.20 -12.83
C GLY A 526 -20.32 5.15 -12.07
N ASP A 527 -21.64 5.11 -12.33
CA ASP A 527 -22.60 5.88 -11.53
C ASP A 527 -22.57 5.45 -10.07
N ARG A 528 -22.44 6.43 -9.15
CA ARG A 528 -22.45 6.12 -7.73
C ARG A 528 -23.87 5.86 -7.26
N LEU A 529 -24.15 4.60 -6.88
CA LEU A 529 -25.47 4.13 -6.45
C LEU A 529 -25.68 4.24 -4.94
N TRP A 530 -24.64 4.08 -4.15
CA TRP A 530 -24.69 4.09 -2.69
C TRP A 530 -23.42 4.64 -2.07
N GLN A 531 -23.52 5.16 -0.84
CA GLN A 531 -22.37 5.55 -0.04
C GLN A 531 -22.64 5.51 1.47
N TYR A 532 -21.59 5.23 2.22
CA TYR A 532 -21.51 5.34 3.67
C TYR A 532 -20.38 6.30 4.06
N GLN A 533 -20.63 7.22 5.00
CA GLN A 533 -19.61 8.13 5.51
C GLN A 533 -19.05 7.59 6.81
N SER A 534 -17.82 7.14 6.78
CA SER A 534 -17.03 6.69 7.92
C SER A 534 -16.41 7.86 8.68
N ASP A 535 -16.02 7.64 9.93
CA ASP A 535 -15.30 8.59 10.79
C ASP A 535 -13.77 8.58 10.58
N SER A 536 -13.26 7.68 9.73
CA SER A 536 -11.85 7.59 9.35
C SER A 536 -11.70 7.25 7.86
N ALA A 537 -10.48 7.33 7.31
CA ALA A 537 -10.20 6.91 5.94
C ALA A 537 -10.55 5.44 5.72
N VAL A 538 -11.00 5.09 4.51
CA VAL A 538 -11.27 3.70 4.09
C VAL A 538 -10.34 3.39 2.93
N LEU A 539 -9.20 2.75 3.22
CA LEU A 539 -8.14 2.50 2.23
C LEU A 539 -7.90 1.02 1.96
N ALA A 540 -8.29 0.15 2.90
CA ALA A 540 -8.17 -1.29 2.74
C ALA A 540 -9.04 -1.83 1.60
N GLY A 541 -8.70 -3.01 1.09
CA GLY A 541 -9.51 -3.70 0.10
C GLY A 541 -10.78 -4.29 0.71
N PRO A 542 -11.99 -3.95 0.20
CA PRO A 542 -13.23 -4.57 0.65
C PRO A 542 -13.31 -6.03 0.21
N MET A 543 -14.09 -6.84 0.93
CA MET A 543 -14.43 -8.22 0.58
C MET A 543 -15.91 -8.51 0.83
N THR A 544 -16.42 -9.62 0.31
CA THR A 544 -17.79 -10.06 0.52
C THR A 544 -17.87 -11.57 0.76
N TYR A 545 -18.82 -11.99 1.55
CA TYR A 545 -19.09 -13.38 1.87
C TYR A 545 -20.58 -13.62 2.07
N GLU A 546 -21.01 -14.87 2.02
CA GLU A 546 -22.35 -15.26 2.39
C GLU A 546 -22.32 -16.12 3.67
N LEU A 547 -23.23 -15.85 4.58
CA LEU A 547 -23.42 -16.62 5.79
C LEU A 547 -24.93 -16.77 6.08
N ASP A 548 -25.37 -18.00 6.29
CA ASP A 548 -26.79 -18.34 6.53
C ASP A 548 -27.74 -17.83 5.41
N GLY A 549 -27.26 -17.75 4.16
CA GLY A 549 -28.04 -17.28 3.02
C GLY A 549 -28.17 -15.76 2.92
N GLU A 550 -27.38 -15.00 3.71
CA GLU A 550 -27.30 -13.54 3.64
C GLU A 550 -25.92 -13.10 3.17
N GLN A 551 -25.85 -12.19 2.22
CA GLN A 551 -24.62 -11.61 1.74
C GLN A 551 -24.18 -10.44 2.61
N TYR A 552 -22.90 -10.43 2.97
CA TYR A 552 -22.24 -9.38 3.74
C TYR A 552 -21.13 -8.71 2.89
N ILE A 553 -20.96 -7.40 3.07
CA ILE A 553 -19.85 -6.62 2.52
C ILE A 553 -19.01 -6.12 3.69
N ALA A 554 -17.71 -6.40 3.70
CA ALA A 554 -16.83 -5.98 4.79
C ALA A 554 -15.66 -5.15 4.28
N VAL A 555 -15.28 -4.11 5.05
CA VAL A 555 -14.11 -3.28 4.78
C VAL A 555 -13.51 -2.76 6.07
N ALA A 556 -12.16 -2.74 6.14
CA ALA A 556 -11.46 -2.13 7.24
C ALA A 556 -11.29 -0.60 7.00
N GLN A 557 -11.68 0.21 7.98
CA GLN A 557 -11.38 1.64 8.01
C GLN A 557 -10.17 1.93 8.90
N GLY A 558 -9.41 2.93 8.54
CA GLY A 558 -8.28 3.45 9.30
C GLY A 558 -7.30 4.16 8.37
N SER A 559 -6.88 5.37 8.76
CA SER A 559 -5.92 6.16 7.99
C SER A 559 -4.53 5.53 8.08
N GLY A 560 -3.83 5.40 6.97
CA GLY A 560 -2.49 4.82 6.91
C GLY A 560 -1.89 4.86 5.50
N GLY A 561 -0.68 4.30 5.37
CA GLY A 561 0.07 4.31 4.13
C GLY A 561 0.75 5.65 3.83
N THR A 562 1.73 5.62 2.92
CA THR A 562 2.64 6.75 2.70
C THR A 562 1.93 8.01 2.21
N VAL A 563 0.93 7.89 1.32
CA VAL A 563 0.18 9.06 0.80
C VAL A 563 -0.51 9.80 1.94
N MET A 564 -1.19 9.07 2.83
CA MET A 564 -1.88 9.68 3.98
C MET A 564 -0.89 10.28 4.98
N LEU A 565 0.25 9.64 5.22
CA LEU A 565 1.27 10.13 6.15
C LEU A 565 1.97 11.40 5.64
N THR A 566 2.10 11.58 4.34
CA THR A 566 2.95 12.63 3.75
C THR A 566 2.19 13.78 3.09
N ILE A 567 1.06 13.50 2.45
CA ILE A 567 0.24 14.49 1.73
C ILE A 567 -1.05 14.80 2.48
N GLY A 568 -1.53 13.86 3.30
CA GLY A 568 -2.88 13.85 3.88
C GLY A 568 -3.27 15.12 4.62
N ASP A 569 -4.32 15.76 4.13
CA ASP A 569 -5.13 16.79 4.81
C ASP A 569 -6.59 16.60 4.41
N GLU A 570 -7.00 15.38 4.24
CA GLU A 570 -8.23 15.03 3.56
C GLU A 570 -9.39 14.85 4.53
N LEU A 571 -9.08 14.47 5.77
CA LEU A 571 -10.04 14.42 6.86
C LEU A 571 -10.14 15.79 7.53
N LYS A 572 -11.33 16.21 7.89
CA LYS A 572 -11.52 17.42 8.71
C LYS A 572 -10.62 17.34 9.94
N ARG A 573 -9.83 18.39 10.18
CA ARG A 573 -8.96 18.56 11.35
C ARG A 573 -9.72 18.16 12.62
N ASN A 574 -9.09 17.39 13.50
CA ASN A 574 -9.55 17.00 14.83
C ASN A 574 -10.20 15.62 14.97
N LYS A 575 -10.09 14.74 14.00
CA LYS A 575 -10.49 13.35 14.21
C LYS A 575 -9.29 12.50 14.60
N VAL A 576 -9.35 11.81 15.73
CA VAL A 576 -8.41 10.74 16.04
C VAL A 576 -8.69 9.60 15.06
N ASN A 577 -7.63 9.07 14.41
CA ASN A 577 -7.79 7.91 13.56
C ASN A 577 -8.40 6.74 14.34
N GLN A 578 -9.51 6.22 13.90
CA GLN A 578 -10.19 5.09 14.51
C GLN A 578 -10.19 3.91 13.54
N ASN A 579 -9.50 2.86 13.93
CA ASN A 579 -9.47 1.63 13.16
C ASN A 579 -10.69 0.79 13.52
N LYS A 580 -11.51 0.44 12.52
CA LYS A 580 -12.66 -0.45 12.67
C LYS A 580 -12.74 -1.41 11.51
N LEU A 581 -13.33 -2.57 11.75
CA LEU A 581 -13.93 -3.37 10.69
C LEU A 581 -15.39 -2.97 10.58
N LEU A 582 -15.84 -2.60 9.40
CA LEU A 582 -17.23 -2.28 9.07
C LEU A 582 -17.81 -3.43 8.27
N VAL A 583 -18.99 -3.89 8.64
CA VAL A 583 -19.69 -4.97 7.95
C VAL A 583 -21.13 -4.57 7.67
N PHE A 584 -21.52 -4.65 6.41
CA PHE A 584 -22.80 -4.23 5.86
C PHE A 584 -23.59 -5.43 5.35
N LYS A 585 -24.91 -5.36 5.40
CA LYS A 585 -25.86 -6.27 4.72
C LYS A 585 -27.16 -5.54 4.40
N LEU A 586 -27.99 -6.15 3.58
CA LEU A 586 -29.33 -5.59 3.30
C LEU A 586 -30.17 -5.55 4.58
N GLY A 587 -30.83 -4.42 4.83
CA GLY A 587 -31.70 -4.20 5.98
C GLY A 587 -31.66 -2.77 6.47
N ASN A 588 -32.30 -2.50 7.60
CA ASN A 588 -32.28 -1.21 8.26
C ASN A 588 -31.94 -1.41 9.75
N PHE A 589 -30.67 -1.23 10.09
CA PHE A 589 -30.15 -1.48 11.42
C PHE A 589 -29.98 -0.19 12.23
N GLY A 590 -30.16 0.99 11.59
CA GLY A 590 -30.14 2.30 12.22
C GLY A 590 -28.79 2.67 12.84
N GLN A 591 -27.71 2.00 12.47
CA GLN A 591 -26.37 2.31 12.92
C GLN A 591 -25.78 3.40 12.03
N THR A 592 -25.76 4.62 12.52
CA THR A 592 -25.03 5.73 11.92
C THR A 592 -23.58 5.73 12.43
N ALA A 593 -22.65 6.20 11.59
CA ALA A 593 -21.29 6.47 12.07
C ALA A 593 -21.37 7.45 13.26
N ASP A 594 -20.71 7.11 14.36
CA ASP A 594 -20.47 8.07 15.45
C ASP A 594 -19.51 9.14 14.92
N LEU A 595 -20.06 10.16 14.28
CA LEU A 595 -19.31 11.34 13.91
C LEU A 595 -18.99 12.08 15.21
N VAL A 596 -17.83 11.77 15.81
CA VAL A 596 -17.36 12.49 16.98
C VAL A 596 -17.02 13.91 16.54
N ASP A 597 -17.81 14.86 17.00
CA ASP A 597 -17.54 16.30 16.83
C ASP A 597 -16.47 16.70 17.85
N GLU A 598 -15.20 16.50 17.48
CA GLU A 598 -14.09 16.90 18.32
C GLU A 598 -13.85 18.40 18.17
N SER A 599 -13.74 19.08 19.30
CA SER A 599 -13.36 20.48 19.38
C SER A 599 -12.04 20.75 18.67
N LEU A 600 -11.93 21.88 17.98
CA LEU A 600 -10.70 22.35 17.34
C LEU A 600 -9.54 22.31 18.35
N ALA A 601 -8.44 21.63 18.00
CA ALA A 601 -7.24 21.67 18.80
C ALA A 601 -6.84 23.12 19.04
N THR A 602 -6.67 23.50 20.31
CA THR A 602 -6.33 24.86 20.67
C THR A 602 -4.91 25.15 20.21
N ILE A 603 -4.73 26.18 19.38
CA ILE A 603 -3.40 26.66 19.04
C ILE A 603 -2.78 27.23 20.29
N LEU A 604 -1.68 26.63 20.74
CA LEU A 604 -0.96 27.09 21.91
C LEU A 604 0.10 28.10 21.48
N ALA A 605 0.16 29.24 22.18
CA ALA A 605 1.29 30.16 22.06
C ALA A 605 2.56 29.45 22.57
N LEU A 606 3.73 29.80 21.99
CA LEU A 606 5.00 29.31 22.52
C LEU A 606 5.21 29.85 23.93
N GLY A 607 5.50 28.94 24.87
CA GLY A 607 5.85 29.31 26.26
C GLY A 607 7.33 29.71 26.45
N HIS A 608 8.11 29.81 25.38
CA HIS A 608 9.53 30.13 25.36
C HIS A 608 9.87 31.07 24.19
N GLU A 609 11.06 31.66 24.23
CA GLU A 609 11.57 32.48 23.14
C GLU A 609 12.09 31.60 22.00
N ALA A 610 11.48 31.72 20.82
CA ALA A 610 11.88 30.95 19.65
C ALA A 610 13.20 31.48 19.08
N ASN A 611 14.04 30.56 18.60
CA ASN A 611 15.21 30.92 17.82
C ASN A 611 14.76 31.44 16.45
N THR A 612 15.16 32.68 16.11
CA THR A 612 14.77 33.36 14.86
C THR A 612 15.89 33.42 13.83
N ASP A 613 17.05 32.81 14.11
CA ASP A 613 18.19 32.78 13.15
C ASP A 613 17.79 32.00 11.89
N PRO A 614 17.78 32.63 10.71
CA PRO A 614 17.38 32.01 9.46
C PRO A 614 18.22 30.77 9.08
N GLU A 615 19.52 30.77 9.38
CA GLU A 615 20.42 29.65 9.06
C GLU A 615 20.11 28.43 9.94
N ILE A 616 19.85 28.64 11.23
CA ILE A 616 19.46 27.59 12.17
C ILE A 616 18.12 27.00 11.75
N ILE A 617 17.14 27.85 11.41
CA ILE A 617 15.82 27.40 10.95
C ILE A 617 15.93 26.61 9.64
N ARG A 618 16.75 27.06 8.68
CA ARG A 618 16.97 26.34 7.41
C ARG A 618 17.60 24.98 7.67
N ARG A 619 18.63 24.91 8.51
CA ARG A 619 19.23 23.63 8.93
C ARG A 619 18.21 22.73 9.60
N GLY A 620 17.35 23.28 10.45
CA GLY A 620 16.27 22.55 11.11
C GLY A 620 15.25 21.99 10.12
N GLU A 621 14.89 22.75 9.09
CA GLU A 621 14.02 22.29 7.99
C GLU A 621 14.61 21.09 7.24
N GLU A 622 15.91 21.15 6.93
CA GLU A 622 16.64 20.07 6.26
C GLU A 622 16.67 18.79 7.12
N LEU A 623 17.04 18.94 8.38
CA LEU A 623 17.09 17.83 9.34
C LEU A 623 15.70 17.24 9.62
N TYR A 624 14.70 18.10 9.79
CA TYR A 624 13.30 17.68 9.93
C TYR A 624 12.82 16.86 8.74
N SER A 625 13.07 17.37 7.54
CA SER A 625 12.70 16.71 6.29
C SER A 625 13.31 15.33 6.17
N HIS A 626 14.55 15.17 6.59
CA HIS A 626 15.30 13.93 6.50
C HIS A 626 14.94 12.92 7.61
N ASN A 627 14.71 13.39 8.83
CA ASN A 627 14.55 12.52 10.00
C ASN A 627 13.11 12.35 10.46
N CYS A 628 12.24 13.32 10.24
CA CYS A 628 10.91 13.40 10.86
C CYS A 628 9.76 13.37 9.85
N GLY A 629 9.99 13.93 8.66
CA GLY A 629 8.95 14.20 7.67
C GLY A 629 8.26 12.97 7.10
N SER A 630 8.91 11.81 7.08
CA SER A 630 8.30 10.53 6.64
C SER A 630 7.16 10.07 7.56
N CYS A 631 7.23 10.41 8.86
CA CYS A 631 6.20 10.07 9.83
C CYS A 631 5.30 11.27 10.16
N HIS A 632 5.89 12.45 10.44
CA HIS A 632 5.15 13.64 10.89
C HIS A 632 4.69 14.55 9.75
N GLY A 633 4.79 14.08 8.50
CA GLY A 633 4.30 14.78 7.32
C GLY A 633 5.17 15.95 6.88
N LEU A 634 4.83 16.49 5.71
CA LEU A 634 5.50 17.65 5.15
C LEU A 634 5.18 18.90 5.97
N SER A 635 6.19 19.74 6.22
CA SER A 635 6.04 20.99 6.97
C SER A 635 5.44 20.82 8.36
N ALA A 636 5.73 19.71 9.04
CA ALA A 636 5.24 19.34 10.38
C ALA A 636 3.72 19.11 10.48
N LYS A 637 3.05 18.98 9.32
CA LYS A 637 1.61 18.77 9.21
C LYS A 637 1.32 17.28 9.14
N SER A 638 0.68 16.74 10.18
CA SER A 638 0.27 15.33 10.24
C SER A 638 -1.20 15.13 9.88
N ASN A 639 -1.56 13.88 9.66
CA ASN A 639 -2.89 13.40 9.32
C ASN A 639 -3.55 12.55 10.43
N TYR A 640 -3.27 12.83 11.69
CA TYR A 640 -3.88 12.18 12.88
C TYR A 640 -3.44 10.75 13.19
N VAL A 641 -2.64 10.10 12.34
CA VAL A 641 -1.99 8.81 12.66
C VAL A 641 -0.83 8.99 13.63
N VAL A 642 -0.14 10.11 13.49
CA VAL A 642 0.92 10.60 14.39
C VAL A 642 0.63 12.06 14.74
N PRO A 643 1.15 12.59 15.87
CA PRO A 643 0.88 13.96 16.27
C PRO A 643 1.32 15.00 15.23
N ASP A 644 0.45 15.99 14.99
CA ASP A 644 0.79 17.19 14.24
C ASP A 644 1.67 18.09 15.12
N LEU A 645 2.93 18.25 14.74
CA LEU A 645 3.93 18.93 15.57
C LEU A 645 3.75 20.46 15.62
N ARG A 646 2.84 21.01 14.83
CA ARG A 646 2.45 22.43 14.92
C ARG A 646 1.54 22.74 16.11
N TYR A 647 1.10 21.71 16.82
CA TYR A 647 0.27 21.80 18.03
C TYR A 647 0.99 21.26 19.27
N MET A 648 2.31 21.36 19.31
CA MET A 648 3.08 20.90 20.48
C MET A 648 2.68 21.67 21.74
N SER A 649 2.51 20.95 22.85
CA SER A 649 2.29 21.54 24.16
C SER A 649 3.61 22.09 24.73
N GLU A 650 3.51 23.02 25.68
CA GLU A 650 4.66 23.56 26.41
C GLU A 650 5.53 22.45 27.02
N GLN A 651 4.90 21.41 27.59
CA GLN A 651 5.65 20.25 28.11
C GLN A 651 6.40 19.49 27.00
N THR A 652 5.85 19.42 25.79
CA THR A 652 6.56 18.79 24.66
C THR A 652 7.76 19.63 24.21
N HIS A 653 7.67 20.95 24.23
CA HIS A 653 8.81 21.83 23.98
C HIS A 653 9.90 21.67 25.04
N ILE A 654 9.54 21.61 26.33
CA ILE A 654 10.50 21.40 27.44
C ILE A 654 11.21 20.04 27.28
N ASP A 655 10.47 18.99 26.95
CA ASP A 655 10.98 17.62 26.81
C ASP A 655 11.63 17.35 25.44
N PHE A 656 11.67 18.32 24.53
CA PHE A 656 11.97 18.12 23.10
C PHE A 656 13.25 17.36 22.86
N THR A 657 14.34 17.77 23.46
CA THR A 657 15.65 17.12 23.33
C THR A 657 15.63 15.68 23.85
N GLY A 658 14.96 15.45 24.98
CA GLY A 658 14.76 14.12 25.56
C GLY A 658 13.93 13.20 24.66
N ILE A 659 12.96 13.77 23.93
CA ILE A 659 12.14 13.03 22.97
C ILE A 659 12.96 12.72 21.71
N VAL A 660 13.59 13.73 21.11
CA VAL A 660 14.24 13.63 19.80
C VAL A 660 15.57 12.89 19.89
N LEU A 661 16.42 13.19 20.86
CA LEU A 661 17.69 12.49 21.02
C LEU A 661 17.55 11.29 21.93
N GLY A 662 16.94 11.44 23.09
CA GLY A 662 16.88 10.43 24.13
C GLY A 662 15.82 9.33 23.90
N GLY A 663 14.90 9.50 22.94
CA GLY A 663 13.88 8.51 22.65
C GLY A 663 12.90 8.26 23.80
N SER A 664 12.60 9.27 24.64
CA SER A 664 11.71 9.12 25.80
C SER A 664 10.29 8.66 25.44
N ARG A 665 9.91 8.77 24.14
CA ARG A 665 8.63 8.30 23.59
C ARG A 665 8.77 7.08 22.66
N SER A 666 9.89 6.34 22.72
CA SER A 666 10.10 5.14 21.89
C SER A 666 9.03 4.07 22.12
N HIS A 667 8.52 3.94 23.35
CA HIS A 667 7.38 3.07 23.69
C HIS A 667 6.08 3.42 22.94
N LYS A 668 6.00 4.61 22.30
CA LYS A 668 4.90 5.05 21.41
C LYS A 668 5.29 5.01 19.92
N GLY A 669 6.49 4.52 19.59
CA GLY A 669 7.03 4.45 18.24
C GLY A 669 7.78 5.72 17.79
N MET A 670 8.04 6.71 18.69
CA MET A 670 8.92 7.85 18.43
C MET A 670 10.33 7.52 18.90
N VAL A 671 11.19 7.15 17.96
CA VAL A 671 12.57 6.72 18.25
C VAL A 671 13.49 7.88 18.61
N GLY A 672 14.58 7.59 19.31
CA GLY A 672 15.66 8.54 19.57
C GLY A 672 16.67 8.58 18.44
N PHE A 673 17.27 9.75 18.22
CA PHE A 673 18.19 10.03 17.14
C PHE A 673 19.62 10.39 17.62
N TYR A 674 19.99 10.04 18.86
CA TYR A 674 21.29 10.40 19.45
C TYR A 674 22.51 9.87 18.69
N GLU A 675 22.34 8.77 17.94
CA GLU A 675 23.42 8.19 17.14
C GLU A 675 23.74 8.99 15.88
N THR A 676 22.80 9.80 15.41
CA THR A 676 22.88 10.49 14.11
C THR A 676 22.74 12.00 14.21
N ASN A 677 22.20 12.51 15.29
CA ASN A 677 21.94 13.93 15.50
C ASN A 677 22.63 14.42 16.78
N SER A 678 23.23 15.59 16.70
CA SER A 678 23.81 16.32 17.83
C SER A 678 22.75 17.13 18.61
N LEU A 679 23.14 17.73 19.71
CA LEU A 679 22.31 18.71 20.43
C LEU A 679 21.96 19.90 19.53
N ASP A 680 22.95 20.45 18.78
CA ASP A 680 22.73 21.55 17.85
C ASP A 680 21.74 21.18 16.72
N ASP A 681 21.72 19.89 16.28
CA ASP A 681 20.74 19.42 15.32
C ASP A 681 19.33 19.37 15.90
N ALA A 682 19.19 18.90 17.14
CA ALA A 682 17.91 18.92 17.83
C ALA A 682 17.38 20.33 18.06
N GLU A 683 18.25 21.28 18.44
CA GLU A 683 17.91 22.70 18.57
C GLU A 683 17.48 23.31 17.23
N ALA A 684 18.16 22.98 16.14
CA ALA A 684 17.78 23.45 14.81
C ALA A 684 16.41 22.91 14.39
N ILE A 685 16.13 21.61 14.59
CA ILE A 685 14.82 21.01 14.34
C ILE A 685 13.75 21.71 15.19
N HIS A 686 14.03 21.98 16.46
CA HIS A 686 13.11 22.65 17.36
C HIS A 686 12.78 24.07 16.87
N ALA A 687 13.81 24.86 16.48
CA ALA A 687 13.62 26.21 15.92
C ALA A 687 12.74 26.20 14.65
N TYR A 688 12.90 25.21 13.80
CA TYR A 688 12.02 25.02 12.62
C TYR A 688 10.57 24.74 13.04
N LEU A 689 10.34 23.87 14.03
CA LEU A 689 9.02 23.53 14.50
C LEU A 689 8.33 24.71 15.22
N ASP A 690 9.08 25.47 16.02
CA ASP A 690 8.61 26.72 16.62
C ASP A 690 8.08 27.69 15.55
N ARG A 691 8.83 27.85 14.46
CA ARG A 691 8.39 28.69 13.34
C ARG A 691 7.12 28.14 12.69
N GLN A 692 6.99 26.81 12.54
CA GLN A 692 5.76 26.22 11.98
C GLN A 692 4.56 26.43 12.89
N GLN A 693 4.72 26.34 14.21
CA GLN A 693 3.68 26.60 15.19
C GLN A 693 3.27 28.07 15.21
N GLN A 694 4.23 29.02 15.20
CA GLN A 694 3.96 30.46 15.15
C GLN A 694 3.20 30.90 13.91
N ARG A 695 3.41 30.24 12.79
CA ARG A 695 2.75 30.55 11.50
C ARG A 695 1.34 29.94 11.36
N LEU A 696 0.98 29.01 12.25
CA LEU A 696 -0.29 28.30 12.17
C LEU A 696 -1.52 29.21 12.29
N PRO A 697 -1.59 30.20 13.20
CA PRO A 697 -2.72 31.14 13.28
C PRO A 697 -2.92 31.90 11.98
N GLU A 698 -1.86 32.47 11.39
CA GLU A 698 -1.91 33.20 10.12
C GLU A 698 -2.39 32.30 8.98
N MET A 699 -1.92 31.05 8.94
CA MET A 699 -2.35 30.09 7.92
C MET A 699 -3.81 29.67 8.04
N LEU A 700 -4.37 29.65 9.25
CA LEU A 700 -5.77 29.28 9.48
C LEU A 700 -6.76 30.41 9.16
N GLU A 701 -6.35 31.66 9.41
CA GLU A 701 -7.16 32.85 9.14
C GLU A 701 -7.15 33.27 7.65
N MET A 702 -6.16 32.83 6.89
CA MET A 702 -6.05 33.13 5.47
C MET A 702 -7.22 32.53 4.68
N THR A 703 -7.83 33.36 3.81
CA THR A 703 -8.70 32.88 2.74
C THR A 703 -7.91 31.99 1.76
N PHE A 704 -8.58 31.18 0.99
CA PHE A 704 -7.93 30.33 -0.02
C PHE A 704 -7.03 31.14 -0.99
N ALA A 705 -7.51 32.31 -1.45
CA ALA A 705 -6.71 33.20 -2.30
C ALA A 705 -5.47 33.75 -1.59
N GLN A 706 -5.59 34.15 -0.30
CA GLN A 706 -4.47 34.60 0.52
C GLN A 706 -3.48 33.48 0.84
N LYS A 707 -3.96 32.24 0.98
CA LYS A 707 -3.08 31.08 1.14
C LYS A 707 -2.23 30.88 -0.11
N ILE A 708 -2.81 31.01 -1.32
CA ILE A 708 -2.06 30.96 -2.58
C ILE A 708 -1.05 32.10 -2.67
N GLU A 709 -1.48 33.35 -2.41
CA GLU A 709 -0.61 34.53 -2.47
C GLU A 709 0.56 34.42 -1.45
N TYR A 710 0.27 34.00 -0.25
CA TYR A 710 1.26 33.74 0.79
C TYR A 710 2.27 32.69 0.37
N TRP A 711 1.79 31.59 -0.19
CA TRP A 711 2.64 30.52 -0.67
C TRP A 711 3.51 30.96 -1.88
N VAL A 712 2.99 31.74 -2.80
CA VAL A 712 3.72 32.33 -3.93
C VAL A 712 4.81 33.32 -3.45
N THR A 713 4.44 34.23 -2.55
CA THR A 713 5.37 35.28 -2.06
C THR A 713 6.55 34.71 -1.28
N TYR A 714 6.31 33.70 -0.43
CA TYR A 714 7.38 33.03 0.29
C TYR A 714 8.28 32.19 -0.64
N GLY A 715 7.74 31.61 -1.73
CA GLY A 715 8.52 30.95 -2.78
C GLY A 715 9.43 31.90 -3.52
N LEU A 716 8.92 33.05 -3.93
CA LEU A 716 9.70 34.09 -4.59
C LEU A 716 10.81 34.65 -3.68
N ALA A 717 10.57 34.79 -2.38
CA ALA A 717 11.59 35.21 -1.43
C ALA A 717 12.73 34.17 -1.33
N LYS A 718 12.40 32.88 -1.25
CA LYS A 718 13.41 31.80 -1.19
C LYS A 718 14.21 31.65 -2.51
N VAL A 719 13.57 31.84 -3.67
CA VAL A 719 14.24 31.87 -4.97
C VAL A 719 15.16 33.10 -5.08
N GLY A 720 14.76 34.24 -4.52
CA GLY A 720 15.57 35.46 -4.48
C GLY A 720 16.80 35.33 -3.61
N GLU A 721 16.73 34.58 -2.51
CA GLU A 721 17.88 34.28 -1.64
C GLU A 721 18.87 33.31 -2.32
N GLN A 722 18.40 32.34 -3.08
CA GLN A 722 19.26 31.40 -3.81
C GLN A 722 19.80 31.94 -5.14
N PHE A 723 19.09 32.88 -5.78
CA PHE A 723 19.43 33.48 -7.06
C PHE A 723 19.21 35.01 -7.02
N PRO A 724 20.12 35.81 -6.41
CA PRO A 724 19.91 37.25 -6.25
C PRO A 724 19.73 38.04 -7.55
N GLY A 725 20.10 37.47 -8.70
CA GLY A 725 19.92 38.09 -10.00
C GLY A 725 18.54 37.90 -10.64
N LEU A 726 17.76 36.92 -10.21
CA LEU A 726 16.47 36.61 -10.85
C LEU A 726 15.34 37.57 -10.44
N LEU A 727 15.37 38.11 -9.22
CA LEU A 727 14.40 39.11 -8.73
C LEU A 727 14.49 40.46 -9.43
N ASN A 728 15.64 40.80 -10.00
CA ASN A 728 15.81 42.06 -10.78
C ASN A 728 15.20 41.94 -12.18
N ALA A 729 15.11 40.75 -12.76
CA ALA A 729 14.48 40.51 -14.08
C ALA A 729 12.97 40.58 -14.06
N THR A 730 12.32 40.35 -12.91
CA THR A 730 10.84 40.39 -12.79
C THR A 730 10.29 41.79 -12.48
N ARG A 731 11.14 42.75 -12.06
CA ARG A 731 10.71 44.14 -11.86
C ARG A 731 10.55 44.95 -13.18
N ASP A 732 11.15 44.48 -14.27
CA ASP A 732 11.05 45.15 -15.59
C ASP A 732 9.89 44.61 -16.46
N MET A 733 9.05 43.70 -15.97
CA MET A 733 7.86 43.16 -16.68
C MET A 733 6.52 43.71 -16.20
N SER A 734 6.50 44.83 -15.48
CA SER A 734 5.27 45.53 -15.15
C SER A 734 5.01 46.65 -16.16
N TYR A 735 4.49 46.28 -17.33
CA TYR A 735 3.67 47.15 -18.21
C TYR A 735 2.63 46.31 -18.93
#